data_3dd4a4b833a744406f5b21c7515ca70a
#
_entry.id   3dd4a4b833a744406f5b21c7515ca70a
#
_cell.length_a   1.000
_cell.length_b   1.000
_cell.length_c   1.000
_cell.angle_alpha   90.00
_cell.angle_beta   90.00
_cell.angle_gamma   90.00
#
_symmetry.space_group_name_H-M   'P 1'
#
loop_
_entity.id
_entity.type
_entity.pdbx_description
1 polymer ?
#
loop_
_entity_poly.entity_id
_entity_poly.type
_entity_poly.pdbx_seq_one_letter_code
_entity_poly.pdbx_strand_id
1 'polypeptide(L)'
;MREKILEIIERENRSLNPIEIVNMLYKNSTVEDYRKVMDELDSLCRDGILRQTSGNAYKKNELITGVLDMHEKGNAHLLVKDGPDIFIAKNNMKGASNNDTVLVDYVNKEKNEGKVIRVLKRSLGRSLAEVVDIDGVYKIVPLDKELPYEVVVDTKDTEFSLVDGLIVHIDYVKDISKGKVLAKIDRVIGHKNAPGNDTEIAMIASEFGVSVQVPEDAKEEAKKFPKSLDPDEIDKELKLGRRDLRGDTTTTLDGKDTKDIDDAVQDEICPNANFQITVDIADVSYYVKMGSAIWKYAESKGNSDYLANKVGPMLPIELSNGICSLNPNEDRYAVSCRLEIDHSGRIVNQEVFLSVIKSKKKMNYDAVQDILEGKETEDTKDYTTIKYTVKANETINDIAFKNCITPERLLEFNKLEDFIPGNEVNIPLSDIIKLMHKISKVMDNRLSKEGKCDFDSNAEKKQIFDENDKLIDIQPRVQREAEHIIENHMIYANVGFTRFVCSALAEIIPQMVPFVFRIHEKPNPKKIEDFMTMLSVFGVNYPKKINPENVSSRDVRDLLEYLKDDEHYGVFSKKLLRSMQKARYSPENEGHFGLGLEDYCHFTSPIRRMADLLVHTIFRVFLIEKDYSEENLRFWASYLTEVCDHISECERTSAECEYAVDDYYDAVFMEDKIGKTFEATIDSPMQNSFFVETIDKYIEGKVDFIINEEDAKELESLTDPNEIEQFIAEHIKPFPYEYNEAVYGYTKKGRVVYRYGDKILVSCIGSNPDKREIDFALVRKL
;
A
#
# COMPACT_ATOMS: atom_id res chain seq x y z
N MET A 1 17.12 -21.09 19.84
CA MET A 1 18.35 -21.04 20.62
C MET A 1 18.68 -19.62 21.04
N ARG A 2 18.64 -18.67 20.14
CA ARG A 2 18.92 -17.24 20.30
C ARG A 2 18.14 -16.62 21.47
N GLU A 3 16.83 -16.76 21.50
CA GLU A 3 15.97 -16.23 22.56
C GLU A 3 16.30 -16.80 23.94
N LYS A 4 16.51 -18.12 24.04
CA LYS A 4 16.85 -18.75 25.31
C LYS A 4 18.21 -18.29 25.86
N ILE A 5 19.18 -17.99 24.99
CA ILE A 5 20.46 -17.41 25.38
C ILE A 5 20.25 -15.99 25.92
N LEU A 6 19.44 -15.18 25.26
CA LEU A 6 19.13 -13.82 25.69
C LEU A 6 18.37 -13.80 27.03
N GLU A 7 17.35 -14.65 27.18
CA GLU A 7 16.62 -14.81 28.46
C GLU A 7 17.54 -15.19 29.62
N ILE A 8 18.49 -16.11 29.40
CA ILE A 8 19.46 -16.49 30.43
C ILE A 8 20.34 -15.31 30.81
N ILE A 9 20.88 -14.58 29.82
CA ILE A 9 21.77 -13.44 30.06
C ILE A 9 21.02 -12.28 30.75
N GLU A 10 19.78 -12.05 30.38
CA GLU A 10 18.92 -11.03 31.00
C GLU A 10 18.55 -11.41 32.44
N ARG A 11 18.12 -12.65 32.67
CA ARG A 11 17.75 -13.15 34.01
C ARG A 11 18.91 -13.08 35.00
N GLU A 12 20.09 -13.50 34.57
CA GLU A 12 21.26 -13.53 35.42
C GLU A 12 21.88 -12.14 35.64
N ASN A 13 21.60 -11.18 34.78
CA ASN A 13 22.05 -9.76 34.83
C ASN A 13 23.55 -9.57 35.15
N ARG A 14 24.37 -10.52 34.70
CA ARG A 14 25.84 -10.52 34.87
C ARG A 14 26.53 -11.07 33.62
N SER A 15 27.84 -10.94 33.54
CA SER A 15 28.60 -11.59 32.46
C SER A 15 28.63 -13.10 32.69
N LEU A 16 28.32 -13.89 31.64
CA LEU A 16 28.35 -15.34 31.68
C LEU A 16 29.35 -15.86 30.65
N ASN A 17 30.12 -16.89 31.04
CA ASN A 17 30.98 -17.56 30.07
C ASN A 17 30.17 -18.62 29.27
N PRO A 18 30.65 -19.05 28.09
CA PRO A 18 29.91 -19.99 27.24
C PRO A 18 29.55 -21.30 27.93
N ILE A 19 30.39 -21.79 28.81
CA ILE A 19 30.17 -23.05 29.56
C ILE A 19 29.01 -22.89 30.53
N GLU A 20 28.93 -21.73 31.23
CA GLU A 20 27.76 -21.43 32.09
C GLU A 20 26.46 -21.39 31.30
N ILE A 21 26.46 -20.73 30.13
CA ILE A 21 25.27 -20.65 29.25
C ILE A 21 24.85 -22.02 28.76
N VAL A 22 25.82 -22.84 28.30
CA VAL A 22 25.56 -24.21 27.86
C VAL A 22 24.96 -25.06 28.97
N ASN A 23 25.52 -24.99 30.19
CA ASN A 23 25.03 -25.75 31.35
C ASN A 23 23.62 -25.30 31.80
N MET A 24 23.25 -24.06 31.57
CA MET A 24 21.91 -23.55 31.85
C MET A 24 20.89 -23.94 30.78
N LEU A 25 21.34 -24.14 29.53
CA LEU A 25 20.48 -24.60 28.42
C LEU A 25 20.26 -26.11 28.40
N TYR A 26 21.28 -26.88 28.79
CA TYR A 26 21.27 -28.34 28.63
C TYR A 26 21.71 -29.04 29.93
N LYS A 27 20.93 -30.03 30.38
CA LYS A 27 21.28 -30.86 31.58
C LYS A 27 22.47 -31.78 31.33
N ASN A 28 22.66 -32.26 30.09
CA ASN A 28 23.78 -33.09 29.66
C ASN A 28 24.27 -32.54 28.33
N SER A 29 25.20 -31.62 28.36
CA SER A 29 25.74 -30.95 27.18
C SER A 29 26.80 -31.77 26.46
N THR A 30 26.80 -31.69 25.13
CA THR A 30 27.81 -32.30 24.24
C THR A 30 28.73 -31.23 23.67
N VAL A 31 29.83 -31.65 23.05
CA VAL A 31 30.74 -30.74 22.34
C VAL A 31 30.03 -30.01 21.18
N GLU A 32 29.05 -30.68 20.58
CA GLU A 32 28.25 -30.10 19.50
C GLU A 32 27.30 -28.99 20.01
N ASP A 33 26.70 -29.17 21.18
CA ASP A 33 25.89 -28.14 21.84
C ASP A 33 26.70 -26.91 22.17
N TYR A 34 27.94 -27.12 22.65
CA TYR A 34 28.86 -26.03 22.90
C TYR A 34 29.18 -25.23 21.63
N ARG A 35 29.44 -25.92 20.50
CA ARG A 35 29.69 -25.24 19.22
C ARG A 35 28.48 -24.42 18.77
N LYS A 36 27.27 -24.99 18.82
CA LYS A 36 26.03 -24.28 18.46
C LYS A 36 25.82 -23.03 19.30
N VAL A 37 26.10 -23.11 20.60
CA VAL A 37 25.98 -21.93 21.48
C VAL A 37 27.09 -20.91 21.18
N MET A 38 28.30 -21.31 20.87
CA MET A 38 29.39 -20.39 20.48
C MET A 38 29.04 -19.66 19.16
N ASP A 39 28.59 -20.39 18.15
CA ASP A 39 28.19 -19.81 16.86
C ASP A 39 27.08 -18.76 17.03
N GLU A 40 26.12 -19.03 17.92
CA GLU A 40 25.03 -18.11 18.22
C GLU A 40 25.51 -16.91 19.05
N LEU A 41 26.40 -17.10 20.05
CA LEU A 41 26.99 -16.00 20.80
C LEU A 41 27.82 -15.07 19.90
N ASP A 42 28.58 -15.65 18.96
CA ASP A 42 29.34 -14.88 17.97
C ASP A 42 28.41 -14.13 17.00
N SER A 43 27.27 -14.72 16.63
CA SER A 43 26.23 -14.05 15.86
C SER A 43 25.64 -12.86 16.63
N LEU A 44 25.22 -13.07 17.88
CA LEU A 44 24.68 -12.03 18.77
C LEU A 44 25.67 -10.89 19.03
N CYS A 45 26.96 -11.20 19.06
CA CYS A 45 28.01 -10.15 19.17
C CYS A 45 28.21 -9.39 17.85
N ARG A 46 28.11 -10.07 16.70
CA ARG A 46 28.14 -9.40 15.38
C ARG A 46 26.95 -8.46 15.21
N ASP A 47 25.78 -8.88 15.65
CA ASP A 47 24.55 -8.08 15.61
C ASP A 47 24.52 -6.95 16.65
N GLY A 48 25.52 -6.88 17.53
CA GLY A 48 25.65 -5.84 18.56
C GLY A 48 24.73 -6.02 19.78
N ILE A 49 24.03 -7.13 19.89
CA ILE A 49 23.10 -7.44 21.00
C ILE A 49 23.86 -7.83 22.24
N LEU A 50 24.93 -8.60 22.09
CA LEU A 50 25.85 -8.95 23.17
C LEU A 50 27.22 -8.32 22.97
N ARG A 51 27.94 -8.16 24.06
CA ARG A 51 29.39 -7.83 24.07
C ARG A 51 30.17 -8.88 24.81
N GLN A 52 31.35 -9.21 24.30
CA GLN A 52 32.32 -10.02 24.98
C GLN A 52 33.11 -9.15 26.00
N THR A 53 33.24 -9.61 27.22
CA THR A 53 33.99 -8.95 28.29
C THR A 53 35.37 -9.61 28.48
N SER A 54 36.26 -9.00 29.24
CA SER A 54 37.53 -9.60 29.62
C SER A 54 37.29 -10.95 30.29
N GLY A 55 37.90 -12.02 29.77
CA GLY A 55 37.74 -13.40 30.29
C GLY A 55 36.76 -14.27 29.51
N ASN A 56 36.49 -13.99 28.24
CA ASN A 56 35.59 -14.76 27.36
C ASN A 56 34.16 -14.90 27.92
N ALA A 57 33.68 -13.94 28.68
CA ALA A 57 32.28 -13.92 29.12
C ALA A 57 31.45 -12.94 28.28
N TYR A 58 30.15 -13.20 28.19
CA TYR A 58 29.20 -12.42 27.39
C TYR A 58 28.19 -11.71 28.29
N LYS A 59 27.86 -10.49 27.93
CA LYS A 59 26.87 -9.65 28.62
C LYS A 59 26.03 -8.92 27.61
N LYS A 60 24.77 -8.59 27.97
CA LYS A 60 23.91 -7.73 27.16
C LYS A 60 24.64 -6.41 26.88
N ASN A 61 24.56 -6.00 25.62
CA ASN A 61 25.15 -4.72 25.22
C ASN A 61 24.21 -3.60 25.65
N GLU A 62 24.74 -2.58 26.30
CA GLU A 62 23.98 -1.37 26.67
C GLU A 62 23.90 -0.39 25.49
N LEU A 63 24.60 -0.71 24.39
CA LEU A 63 24.59 0.08 23.16
C LEU A 63 23.30 -0.21 22.36
N ILE A 64 22.85 0.80 21.62
CA ILE A 64 21.62 0.75 20.86
C ILE A 64 21.93 0.47 19.40
N THR A 65 21.19 -0.44 18.80
CA THR A 65 21.26 -0.73 17.36
C THR A 65 20.06 -0.11 16.65
N GLY A 66 20.29 0.53 15.51
CA GLY A 66 19.25 1.08 14.67
C GLY A 66 19.80 1.46 13.30
N VAL A 67 18.94 1.97 12.44
CA VAL A 67 19.27 2.46 11.12
C VAL A 67 19.41 3.98 11.17
N LEU A 68 20.40 4.52 10.46
CA LEU A 68 20.62 5.97 10.40
C LEU A 68 19.75 6.59 9.33
N ASP A 69 19.01 7.62 9.69
CA ASP A 69 18.33 8.55 8.80
C ASP A 69 19.09 9.88 8.80
N MET A 70 19.78 10.18 7.71
CA MET A 70 20.63 11.37 7.60
C MET A 70 19.90 12.54 6.96
N HIS A 71 20.11 13.73 7.53
CA HIS A 71 19.65 14.99 6.96
C HIS A 71 20.75 15.64 6.09
N GLU A 72 20.35 16.48 5.13
CA GLU A 72 21.24 17.19 4.20
C GLU A 72 22.43 17.91 4.88
N LYS A 73 22.28 18.35 6.13
CA LYS A 73 23.37 19.00 6.90
C LYS A 73 24.38 18.04 7.50
N GLY A 74 24.22 16.72 7.25
CA GLY A 74 25.12 15.66 7.72
C GLY A 74 24.94 15.25 9.17
N ASN A 75 23.88 15.69 9.86
CA ASN A 75 23.39 15.10 11.10
C ASN A 75 22.45 13.94 10.78
N ALA A 76 22.21 13.03 11.74
CA ALA A 76 21.30 11.91 11.54
C ALA A 76 20.41 11.67 12.76
N HIS A 77 19.32 10.96 12.56
CA HIS A 77 18.58 10.28 13.61
C HIS A 77 18.83 8.76 13.51
N LEU A 78 19.07 8.13 14.62
CA LEU A 78 19.04 6.68 14.71
C LEU A 78 17.60 6.25 14.93
N LEU A 79 17.02 5.59 13.95
CA LEU A 79 15.67 5.02 14.04
C LEU A 79 15.74 3.75 14.91
N VAL A 80 15.03 3.75 16.03
CA VAL A 80 15.03 2.66 17.01
C VAL A 80 13.67 1.98 17.01
N LYS A 81 13.64 0.65 16.86
CA LYS A 81 12.39 -0.12 16.74
C LYS A 81 11.42 0.07 17.92
N ASP A 82 11.99 0.21 19.17
CA ASP A 82 11.21 0.33 20.41
C ASP A 82 11.77 1.49 21.27
N GLY A 83 11.48 2.72 20.88
CA GLY A 83 11.91 3.89 21.65
C GLY A 83 11.95 5.16 20.81
N PRO A 84 12.27 6.31 21.44
CA PRO A 84 12.43 7.56 20.72
C PRO A 84 13.72 7.53 19.91
N ASP A 85 13.71 8.16 18.74
CA ASP A 85 14.87 8.32 17.88
C ASP A 85 16.00 9.08 18.56
N ILE A 86 17.23 8.67 18.25
CA ILE A 86 18.43 9.24 18.89
C ILE A 86 19.13 10.16 17.90
N PHE A 87 19.25 11.43 18.25
CA PHE A 87 19.98 12.41 17.44
C PHE A 87 21.48 12.14 17.43
N ILE A 88 22.10 12.13 16.24
CA ILE A 88 23.54 11.94 16.05
C ILE A 88 24.12 13.12 15.27
N ALA A 89 24.95 13.91 15.95
CA ALA A 89 25.61 15.01 15.29
C ALA A 89 26.64 14.53 14.25
N LYS A 90 26.87 15.29 13.20
CA LYS A 90 27.83 14.99 12.11
C LYS A 90 29.18 14.52 12.60
N ASN A 91 29.71 15.14 13.64
CA ASN A 91 31.04 14.78 14.22
C ASN A 91 31.01 13.43 14.94
N ASN A 92 29.85 12.87 15.23
CA ASN A 92 29.65 11.61 15.95
C ASN A 92 29.34 10.43 15.02
N MET A 93 29.33 10.63 13.70
CA MET A 93 28.96 9.64 12.70
C MET A 93 30.01 8.55 12.46
N LYS A 94 31.31 8.84 12.74
CA LYS A 94 32.46 7.91 12.53
C LYS A 94 32.50 7.25 11.14
N GLY A 95 32.11 7.95 10.09
CA GLY A 95 32.10 7.45 8.73
C GLY A 95 30.92 6.50 8.41
N ALA A 96 29.90 6.53 9.22
CA ALA A 96 28.61 5.94 8.87
C ALA A 96 27.88 6.83 7.87
N SER A 97 27.04 6.21 7.04
CA SER A 97 26.27 6.82 5.96
C SER A 97 24.77 6.65 6.19
N ASN A 98 23.97 7.28 5.35
CA ASN A 98 22.52 7.11 5.36
C ASN A 98 22.14 5.64 5.19
N ASN A 99 21.12 5.19 5.89
CA ASN A 99 20.63 3.81 5.92
C ASN A 99 21.63 2.75 6.42
N ASP A 100 22.81 3.15 6.96
CA ASP A 100 23.68 2.20 7.64
C ASP A 100 23.03 1.70 8.94
N THR A 101 23.09 0.39 9.18
CA THR A 101 22.76 -0.17 10.49
C THR A 101 23.97 0.00 11.41
N VAL A 102 23.79 0.74 12.49
CA VAL A 102 24.90 1.13 13.37
C VAL A 102 24.67 0.78 14.82
N LEU A 103 25.75 0.67 15.54
CA LEU A 103 25.77 0.55 16.99
C LEU A 103 26.11 1.91 17.60
N VAL A 104 25.23 2.42 18.46
CA VAL A 104 25.28 3.76 19.04
C VAL A 104 25.39 3.70 20.55
N ASP A 105 26.21 4.58 21.14
CA ASP A 105 26.27 4.86 22.57
C ASP A 105 25.71 6.25 22.86
N TYR A 106 24.97 6.42 23.95
CA TYR A 106 24.51 7.73 24.37
C TYR A 106 25.65 8.67 24.74
N VAL A 107 25.61 9.88 24.19
CA VAL A 107 26.41 11.02 24.67
C VAL A 107 25.64 11.77 25.77
N ASN A 108 24.32 11.90 25.57
CA ASN A 108 23.42 12.51 26.54
C ASN A 108 22.05 11.81 26.49
N LYS A 109 21.73 11.01 27.52
CA LYS A 109 20.45 10.27 27.59
C LYS A 109 19.23 11.18 27.78
N GLU A 110 19.36 12.32 28.46
CA GLU A 110 18.24 13.24 28.72
C GLU A 110 17.79 13.96 27.47
N LYS A 111 18.71 14.17 26.50
CA LYS A 111 18.43 14.83 25.22
C LYS A 111 18.32 13.87 24.05
N ASN A 112 18.36 12.56 24.27
CA ASN A 112 18.44 11.54 23.23
C ASN A 112 19.55 11.81 22.20
N GLU A 113 20.76 12.19 22.67
CA GLU A 113 21.92 12.42 21.80
C GLU A 113 22.88 11.24 21.87
N GLY A 114 23.34 10.74 20.72
CA GLY A 114 24.21 9.58 20.59
C GLY A 114 25.48 9.82 19.75
N LYS A 115 26.33 8.81 19.74
CA LYS A 115 27.51 8.70 18.85
C LYS A 115 27.58 7.30 18.27
N VAL A 116 27.91 7.16 17.02
CA VAL A 116 28.18 5.87 16.39
C VAL A 116 29.45 5.27 16.98
N ILE A 117 29.38 4.03 17.42
CA ILE A 117 30.52 3.25 17.89
C ILE A 117 31.13 2.47 16.74
N ARG A 118 30.31 1.80 15.96
CA ARG A 118 30.70 1.10 14.73
C ARG A 118 29.49 0.91 13.79
N VAL A 119 29.76 0.73 12.51
CA VAL A 119 28.81 0.29 11.51
C VAL A 119 28.70 -1.23 11.60
N LEU A 120 27.49 -1.77 11.74
CA LEU A 120 27.19 -3.20 11.78
C LEU A 120 26.94 -3.74 10.39
N LYS A 121 26.15 -3.01 9.60
CA LYS A 121 25.84 -3.31 8.21
C LYS A 121 25.89 -2.00 7.42
N ARG A 122 26.64 -1.98 6.33
CA ARG A 122 26.70 -0.83 5.43
C ARG A 122 25.51 -0.83 4.48
N SER A 123 25.02 0.35 4.22
CA SER A 123 24.20 0.67 3.08
C SER A 123 25.06 1.41 2.05
N LEU A 124 24.88 1.14 0.77
CA LEU A 124 25.52 1.88 -0.32
C LEU A 124 24.68 3.11 -0.77
N GLY A 125 23.93 3.71 0.14
CA GLY A 125 22.99 4.78 -0.19
C GLY A 125 21.89 4.24 -1.10
N ARG A 126 21.67 4.89 -2.25
CA ARG A 126 20.69 4.41 -3.24
C ARG A 126 21.08 3.07 -3.88
N SER A 127 22.26 2.54 -3.57
CA SER A 127 22.80 1.29 -4.14
C SER A 127 22.83 1.26 -5.67
N LEU A 128 22.74 2.42 -6.33
CA LEU A 128 22.72 2.59 -7.77
C LEU A 128 24.04 3.15 -8.27
N ALA A 129 24.45 2.70 -9.45
CA ALA A 129 25.64 3.18 -10.10
C ALA A 129 25.46 3.27 -11.62
N GLU A 130 26.16 4.20 -12.24
CA GLU A 130 26.23 4.33 -13.70
C GLU A 130 27.50 3.67 -14.23
N VAL A 131 27.36 2.95 -15.33
CA VAL A 131 28.49 2.47 -16.12
C VAL A 131 28.95 3.60 -17.02
N VAL A 132 30.19 4.04 -16.86
CA VAL A 132 30.77 5.15 -17.64
C VAL A 132 31.97 4.64 -18.41
N ASP A 133 32.00 4.86 -19.72
CA ASP A 133 33.19 4.58 -20.54
C ASP A 133 34.21 5.75 -20.43
N ILE A 134 35.38 5.42 -19.91
CA ILE A 134 36.50 6.37 -19.82
C ILE A 134 37.67 5.79 -20.61
N ASP A 135 37.92 6.34 -21.78
CA ASP A 135 39.00 5.93 -22.69
C ASP A 135 38.99 4.42 -23.05
N GLY A 136 37.79 3.84 -23.25
CA GLY A 136 37.61 2.42 -23.59
C GLY A 136 37.64 1.47 -22.36
N VAL A 137 37.63 2.02 -21.17
CA VAL A 137 37.53 1.26 -19.91
C VAL A 137 36.25 1.62 -19.18
N TYR A 138 35.38 0.63 -18.98
CA TYR A 138 34.17 0.83 -18.23
C TYR A 138 34.46 0.96 -16.73
N LYS A 139 33.99 2.08 -16.15
CA LYS A 139 33.99 2.33 -14.72
C LYS A 139 32.56 2.36 -14.19
N ILE A 140 32.36 1.84 -12.98
CA ILE A 140 31.07 1.86 -12.30
C ILE A 140 31.13 2.98 -11.27
N VAL A 141 30.32 4.02 -11.49
CA VAL A 141 30.31 5.24 -10.69
C VAL A 141 29.00 5.29 -9.88
N PRO A 142 29.04 5.23 -8.55
CA PRO A 142 27.85 5.39 -7.73
C PRO A 142 27.13 6.71 -8.04
N LEU A 143 25.80 6.69 -8.12
CA LEU A 143 24.99 7.88 -8.32
C LEU A 143 24.92 8.76 -7.06
N ASP A 144 25.03 8.15 -5.88
CA ASP A 144 25.17 8.88 -4.63
C ASP A 144 26.59 9.44 -4.49
N LYS A 145 26.70 10.77 -4.66
CA LYS A 145 27.99 11.50 -4.58
C LYS A 145 28.41 11.85 -3.14
N GLU A 146 27.52 11.65 -2.17
CA GLU A 146 27.75 12.02 -0.77
C GLU A 146 28.27 10.85 0.09
N LEU A 147 28.55 9.70 -0.53
CA LEU A 147 29.12 8.54 0.18
C LEU A 147 30.45 8.92 0.84
N PRO A 148 30.63 8.64 2.16
CA PRO A 148 31.85 8.98 2.89
C PRO A 148 33.04 8.05 2.59
N TYR A 149 32.90 7.18 1.59
CA TYR A 149 33.90 6.18 1.18
C TYR A 149 33.88 5.98 -0.34
N GLU A 150 35.00 5.53 -0.86
CA GLU A 150 35.16 5.16 -2.26
C GLU A 150 34.60 3.75 -2.51
N VAL A 151 33.72 3.61 -3.46
CA VAL A 151 33.14 2.32 -3.88
C VAL A 151 33.94 1.75 -5.03
N VAL A 152 34.48 0.55 -4.86
CA VAL A 152 35.16 -0.25 -5.91
C VAL A 152 34.23 -1.39 -6.28
N VAL A 153 33.82 -1.45 -7.55
CA VAL A 153 32.88 -2.49 -8.02
C VAL A 153 33.65 -3.61 -8.71
N ASP A 154 33.41 -4.85 -8.29
CA ASP A 154 33.94 -6.03 -9.00
C ASP A 154 33.03 -6.36 -10.20
N THR A 155 33.64 -6.35 -11.39
CA THR A 155 32.97 -6.60 -12.68
C THR A 155 33.30 -7.97 -13.27
N LYS A 156 34.04 -8.83 -12.56
CA LYS A 156 34.55 -10.08 -13.14
C LYS A 156 33.49 -11.16 -13.38
N ASP A 157 32.42 -11.14 -12.61
CA ASP A 157 31.38 -12.16 -12.64
C ASP A 157 30.03 -11.61 -13.17
N THR A 158 30.06 -10.54 -14.01
CA THR A 158 28.83 -10.00 -14.60
C THR A 158 28.37 -10.87 -15.77
N GLU A 159 27.11 -11.32 -15.72
CA GLU A 159 26.48 -12.15 -16.75
C GLU A 159 26.03 -11.36 -18.00
N PHE A 160 26.21 -10.03 -17.99
CA PHE A 160 25.77 -9.13 -19.07
C PHE A 160 26.92 -8.21 -19.53
N SER A 161 26.79 -7.68 -20.74
CA SER A 161 27.78 -6.75 -21.30
C SER A 161 27.62 -5.35 -20.71
N LEU A 162 28.70 -4.78 -20.24
CA LEU A 162 28.73 -3.38 -19.80
C LEU A 162 28.65 -2.44 -21.02
N VAL A 163 27.80 -1.42 -20.91
CA VAL A 163 27.58 -0.39 -21.93
C VAL A 163 27.57 0.97 -21.24
N ASP A 164 28.13 2.00 -21.88
CA ASP A 164 28.11 3.37 -21.36
C ASP A 164 26.68 3.85 -21.11
N GLY A 165 26.42 4.45 -19.96
CA GLY A 165 25.09 4.91 -19.55
C GLY A 165 24.17 3.84 -18.98
N LEU A 166 24.65 2.61 -18.78
CA LEU A 166 23.88 1.57 -18.11
C LEU A 166 23.75 1.90 -16.60
N ILE A 167 22.55 1.85 -16.09
CA ILE A 167 22.26 2.00 -14.65
C ILE A 167 22.15 0.61 -14.03
N VAL A 168 22.89 0.38 -12.96
CA VAL A 168 23.00 -0.91 -12.28
C VAL A 168 22.75 -0.76 -10.79
N HIS A 169 22.16 -1.78 -10.17
CA HIS A 169 22.12 -1.93 -8.72
C HIS A 169 23.41 -2.60 -8.25
N ILE A 170 24.03 -2.07 -7.19
CA ILE A 170 25.26 -2.59 -6.61
C ILE A 170 25.06 -2.98 -5.15
N ASP A 171 25.59 -4.15 -4.79
CA ASP A 171 25.56 -4.67 -3.43
C ASP A 171 26.90 -4.52 -2.74
N TYR A 172 26.87 -4.18 -1.45
CA TYR A 172 28.03 -4.21 -0.58
C TYR A 172 28.55 -5.64 -0.39
N VAL A 173 29.87 -5.82 -0.54
CA VAL A 173 30.53 -7.11 -0.27
C VAL A 173 31.35 -7.05 1.01
N LYS A 174 32.31 -6.11 1.10
CA LYS A 174 33.18 -5.93 2.28
C LYS A 174 33.95 -4.61 2.27
N ASP A 175 34.44 -4.20 3.42
CA ASP A 175 35.46 -3.15 3.49
C ASP A 175 36.80 -3.69 2.98
N ILE A 176 37.43 -2.98 2.02
CA ILE A 176 38.76 -3.32 1.49
C ILE A 176 39.84 -2.68 2.35
N SER A 177 39.67 -1.41 2.67
CA SER A 177 40.56 -0.60 3.52
C SER A 177 39.81 0.57 4.13
N LYS A 178 40.46 1.36 5.01
CA LYS A 178 39.82 2.54 5.58
C LYS A 178 39.37 3.51 4.50
N GLY A 179 38.07 3.72 4.39
CA GLY A 179 37.45 4.62 3.41
C GLY A 179 37.26 4.01 2.01
N LYS A 180 37.39 2.68 1.84
CA LYS A 180 37.11 1.98 0.58
C LYS A 180 36.30 0.72 0.81
N VAL A 181 35.23 0.54 0.05
CA VAL A 181 34.36 -0.64 0.08
C VAL A 181 34.38 -1.37 -1.27
N LEU A 182 34.25 -2.69 -1.22
CA LEU A 182 34.01 -3.53 -2.39
C LEU A 182 32.52 -3.73 -2.56
N ALA A 183 32.03 -3.48 -3.76
CA ALA A 183 30.67 -3.81 -4.18
C ALA A 183 30.71 -4.77 -5.37
N LYS A 184 29.60 -5.43 -5.64
CA LYS A 184 29.34 -6.22 -6.86
C LYS A 184 28.07 -5.70 -7.54
N ILE A 185 27.97 -5.90 -8.84
CA ILE A 185 26.73 -5.63 -9.55
C ILE A 185 25.73 -6.74 -9.23
N ASP A 186 24.55 -6.37 -8.80
CA ASP A 186 23.44 -7.30 -8.51
C ASP A 186 22.56 -7.50 -9.76
N ARG A 187 22.09 -6.39 -10.35
CA ARG A 187 21.24 -6.42 -11.54
C ARG A 187 21.31 -5.13 -12.34
N VAL A 188 20.85 -5.20 -13.59
CA VAL A 188 20.62 -4.03 -14.44
C VAL A 188 19.28 -3.41 -14.10
N ILE A 189 19.26 -2.08 -13.94
CA ILE A 189 18.05 -1.28 -13.70
C ILE A 189 17.49 -0.76 -15.02
N GLY A 190 18.35 -0.18 -15.87
CA GLY A 190 17.97 0.41 -17.14
C GLY A 190 19.15 1.10 -17.81
N HIS A 191 18.85 2.04 -18.69
CA HIS A 191 19.85 2.84 -19.37
C HIS A 191 19.44 4.31 -19.34
N LYS A 192 20.34 5.23 -18.97
CA LYS A 192 20.04 6.67 -18.82
C LYS A 192 19.43 7.35 -20.05
N ASN A 193 19.65 6.78 -21.24
CA ASN A 193 19.09 7.28 -22.49
C ASN A 193 17.97 6.38 -23.03
N ALA A 194 17.36 5.55 -22.18
CA ALA A 194 16.19 4.77 -22.56
C ALA A 194 15.03 5.73 -22.89
N PRO A 195 14.21 5.43 -23.90
CA PRO A 195 13.02 6.24 -24.14
C PRO A 195 11.99 6.08 -23.02
N GLY A 196 11.29 7.17 -22.71
CA GLY A 196 10.34 7.20 -21.60
C GLY A 196 11.02 7.34 -20.23
N ASN A 197 10.28 7.08 -19.16
CA ASN A 197 10.74 7.25 -17.77
C ASN A 197 10.93 5.91 -17.04
N ASP A 198 11.07 4.81 -17.78
CA ASP A 198 11.16 3.45 -17.21
C ASP A 198 12.37 3.28 -16.30
N THR A 199 13.50 3.86 -16.69
CA THR A 199 14.73 3.79 -15.90
C THR A 199 14.61 4.60 -14.63
N GLU A 200 14.05 5.79 -14.69
CA GLU A 200 13.82 6.67 -13.54
C GLU A 200 12.87 6.03 -12.53
N ILE A 201 11.75 5.46 -12.97
CA ILE A 201 10.82 4.72 -12.09
C ILE A 201 11.51 3.51 -11.46
N ALA A 202 12.29 2.74 -12.24
CA ALA A 202 13.03 1.60 -11.71
C ALA A 202 14.14 2.02 -10.72
N MET A 203 14.72 3.20 -10.90
CA MET A 203 15.67 3.80 -9.96
C MET A 203 14.97 4.17 -8.65
N ILE A 204 13.82 4.86 -8.72
CA ILE A 204 13.02 5.21 -7.56
C ILE A 204 12.59 3.93 -6.81
N ALA A 205 12.04 2.93 -7.51
CA ALA A 205 11.66 1.66 -6.91
C ALA A 205 12.83 0.98 -6.19
N SER A 206 14.03 1.03 -6.77
CA SER A 206 15.24 0.47 -6.17
C SER A 206 15.66 1.20 -4.88
N GLU A 207 15.40 2.51 -4.74
CA GLU A 207 15.67 3.26 -3.51
C GLU A 207 14.88 2.70 -2.31
N PHE A 208 13.66 2.25 -2.55
CA PHE A 208 12.79 1.63 -1.56
C PHE A 208 12.97 0.11 -1.45
N GLY A 209 13.89 -0.48 -2.22
CA GLY A 209 14.06 -1.94 -2.26
C GLY A 209 12.92 -2.68 -2.97
N VAL A 210 12.06 -1.95 -3.68
CA VAL A 210 10.96 -2.50 -4.46
C VAL A 210 11.50 -3.03 -5.80
N SER A 211 11.14 -4.27 -6.15
CA SER A 211 11.50 -4.87 -7.44
C SER A 211 10.28 -4.94 -8.36
N VAL A 212 10.43 -4.42 -9.57
CA VAL A 212 9.42 -4.57 -10.63
C VAL A 212 9.61 -5.84 -11.45
N GLN A 213 10.68 -6.61 -11.19
CA GLN A 213 11.02 -7.82 -11.94
C GLN A 213 10.69 -9.07 -11.15
N VAL A 214 10.01 -10.01 -11.80
CA VAL A 214 9.74 -11.34 -11.25
C VAL A 214 11.00 -12.22 -11.38
N PRO A 215 11.43 -12.95 -10.34
CA PRO A 215 12.56 -13.87 -10.39
C PRO A 215 12.36 -15.02 -11.41
N GLU A 216 13.47 -15.52 -11.98
CA GLU A 216 13.40 -16.51 -13.06
C GLU A 216 12.82 -17.86 -12.60
N ASP A 217 13.11 -18.30 -11.39
CA ASP A 217 12.56 -19.53 -10.81
C ASP A 217 11.02 -19.47 -10.66
N ALA A 218 10.49 -18.31 -10.26
CA ALA A 218 9.05 -18.09 -10.22
C ALA A 218 8.43 -18.04 -11.62
N LYS A 219 9.10 -17.43 -12.61
CA LYS A 219 8.66 -17.45 -14.02
C LYS A 219 8.66 -18.87 -14.59
N GLU A 220 9.70 -19.65 -14.32
CA GLU A 220 9.76 -21.06 -14.79
C GLU A 220 8.68 -21.93 -14.17
N GLU A 221 8.33 -21.68 -12.91
CA GLU A 221 7.20 -22.37 -12.26
C GLU A 221 5.88 -21.93 -12.91
N ALA A 222 5.68 -20.65 -13.16
CA ALA A 222 4.48 -20.09 -13.77
C ALA A 222 4.19 -20.65 -15.16
N LYS A 223 5.23 -20.87 -15.99
CA LYS A 223 5.09 -21.46 -17.33
C LYS A 223 4.50 -22.87 -17.33
N LYS A 224 4.44 -23.56 -16.18
CA LYS A 224 3.88 -24.92 -16.07
C LYS A 224 2.35 -24.92 -15.93
N PHE A 225 1.76 -23.78 -15.57
CA PHE A 225 0.31 -23.68 -15.42
C PHE A 225 -0.41 -23.61 -16.78
N PRO A 226 -1.61 -24.20 -16.87
CA PRO A 226 -2.41 -24.13 -18.10
C PRO A 226 -2.94 -22.72 -18.31
N LYS A 227 -3.23 -22.36 -19.56
CA LYS A 227 -3.87 -21.08 -19.90
C LYS A 227 -5.39 -21.08 -19.67
N SER A 228 -6.00 -22.27 -19.66
CA SER A 228 -7.45 -22.47 -19.44
C SER A 228 -7.65 -23.74 -18.63
N LEU A 229 -8.79 -23.80 -17.93
CA LEU A 229 -9.17 -25.01 -17.18
C LEU A 229 -9.51 -26.16 -18.15
N ASP A 230 -9.07 -27.36 -17.78
CA ASP A 230 -9.43 -28.59 -18.46
C ASP A 230 -10.84 -29.03 -18.01
N PRO A 231 -11.78 -29.35 -18.93
CA PRO A 231 -13.12 -29.84 -18.55
C PRO A 231 -13.09 -31.09 -17.66
N ASP A 232 -12.16 -32.02 -17.86
CA ASP A 232 -12.05 -33.23 -17.04
C ASP A 232 -11.58 -32.89 -15.62
N GLU A 233 -10.77 -31.85 -15.47
CA GLU A 233 -10.32 -31.36 -14.16
C GLU A 233 -11.47 -30.63 -13.45
N ILE A 234 -12.24 -29.81 -14.16
CA ILE A 234 -13.45 -29.17 -13.61
C ILE A 234 -14.40 -30.25 -13.08
N ASP A 235 -14.67 -31.31 -13.87
CA ASP A 235 -15.57 -32.40 -13.46
C ASP A 235 -15.06 -33.15 -12.18
N LYS A 236 -13.76 -33.26 -11.99
CA LYS A 236 -13.18 -33.78 -10.74
C LYS A 236 -13.41 -32.88 -9.57
N GLU A 237 -13.12 -31.58 -9.73
CA GLU A 237 -13.29 -30.57 -8.71
C GLU A 237 -14.77 -30.42 -8.28
N LEU A 238 -15.71 -30.50 -9.23
CA LEU A 238 -17.15 -30.51 -8.93
C LEU A 238 -17.55 -31.75 -8.09
N LYS A 239 -16.99 -32.92 -8.38
CA LYS A 239 -17.20 -34.15 -7.57
C LYS A 239 -16.58 -34.06 -6.19
N LEU A 240 -15.53 -33.25 -6.00
CA LEU A 240 -14.90 -32.96 -4.70
C LEU A 240 -15.65 -31.90 -3.90
N GLY A 241 -16.67 -31.28 -4.45
CA GLY A 241 -17.57 -30.36 -3.74
C GLY A 241 -17.50 -28.90 -4.18
N ARG A 242 -16.73 -28.54 -5.21
CA ARG A 242 -16.87 -27.22 -5.85
C ARG A 242 -18.27 -27.07 -6.40
N ARG A 243 -18.81 -25.84 -6.32
CA ARG A 243 -20.12 -25.53 -6.90
C ARG A 243 -19.99 -24.97 -8.32
N ASP A 244 -20.85 -25.39 -9.21
CA ASP A 244 -20.90 -24.85 -10.57
C ASP A 244 -21.80 -23.61 -10.62
N LEU A 245 -21.20 -22.44 -10.80
CA LEU A 245 -21.86 -21.13 -10.93
C LEU A 245 -21.72 -20.56 -12.35
N ARG A 246 -21.22 -21.33 -13.32
CA ARG A 246 -20.99 -20.87 -14.69
C ARG A 246 -22.26 -20.42 -15.43
N GLY A 247 -23.42 -20.85 -14.97
CA GLY A 247 -24.72 -20.45 -15.52
C GLY A 247 -25.26 -19.13 -14.98
N ASP A 248 -24.66 -18.57 -13.94
CA ASP A 248 -25.16 -17.40 -13.23
C ASP A 248 -24.79 -16.07 -13.93
N THR A 249 -25.35 -14.94 -13.44
CA THR A 249 -25.17 -13.58 -14.01
C THR A 249 -23.93 -12.87 -13.52
N THR A 250 -22.90 -13.62 -13.14
CA THR A 250 -21.65 -13.10 -12.59
C THR A 250 -20.95 -12.15 -13.57
N THR A 251 -20.54 -10.98 -13.12
CA THR A 251 -19.84 -9.94 -13.89
C THR A 251 -18.67 -9.37 -13.09
N THR A 252 -17.69 -8.78 -13.78
CA THR A 252 -16.61 -8.02 -13.14
C THR A 252 -16.78 -6.53 -13.42
N LEU A 253 -16.26 -5.67 -12.52
CA LEU A 253 -16.31 -4.22 -12.67
C LEU A 253 -14.98 -3.61 -12.23
N ASP A 254 -14.21 -3.12 -13.20
CA ASP A 254 -12.82 -2.67 -13.03
C ASP A 254 -12.51 -1.44 -13.87
N GLY A 255 -11.27 -0.98 -13.81
CA GLY A 255 -10.73 -0.03 -14.78
C GLY A 255 -10.69 -0.63 -16.20
N LYS A 256 -10.77 0.22 -17.21
CA LYS A 256 -10.81 -0.20 -18.65
C LYS A 256 -9.61 -1.09 -19.00
N ASP A 257 -8.41 -0.74 -18.48
CA ASP A 257 -7.13 -1.38 -18.83
C ASP A 257 -6.69 -2.47 -17.83
N THR A 258 -7.46 -2.72 -16.77
CA THR A 258 -7.16 -3.77 -15.76
C THR A 258 -7.11 -5.14 -16.41
N LYS A 259 -6.05 -5.92 -16.11
CA LYS A 259 -5.82 -7.27 -16.63
C LYS A 259 -5.82 -8.35 -15.55
N ASP A 260 -5.52 -7.98 -14.34
CA ASP A 260 -5.43 -8.80 -13.13
C ASP A 260 -6.73 -8.68 -12.31
N ILE A 261 -7.79 -9.30 -12.84
CA ILE A 261 -9.13 -9.19 -12.28
C ILE A 261 -9.28 -10.20 -11.15
N ASP A 262 -9.33 -9.70 -9.92
CA ASP A 262 -9.45 -10.50 -8.70
C ASP A 262 -10.88 -10.93 -8.38
N ASP A 263 -11.87 -10.05 -8.66
CA ASP A 263 -13.23 -10.17 -8.15
C ASP A 263 -14.29 -10.14 -9.24
N ALA A 264 -15.36 -10.88 -9.00
CA ALA A 264 -16.59 -10.86 -9.78
C ALA A 264 -17.79 -10.86 -8.82
N VAL A 265 -18.88 -10.27 -9.24
CA VAL A 265 -20.06 -10.05 -8.40
C VAL A 265 -21.33 -10.50 -9.09
N GLN A 266 -22.28 -10.97 -8.28
CA GLN A 266 -23.64 -11.30 -8.68
C GLN A 266 -24.60 -10.88 -7.57
N ASP A 267 -25.68 -10.18 -7.95
CA ASP A 267 -26.71 -9.69 -7.05
C ASP A 267 -28.08 -10.25 -7.42
N GLU A 268 -28.82 -10.67 -6.41
CA GLU A 268 -30.16 -11.24 -6.57
C GLU A 268 -31.12 -10.82 -5.44
N ILE A 269 -32.41 -10.89 -5.68
CA ILE A 269 -33.45 -10.80 -4.63
C ILE A 269 -33.81 -12.20 -4.18
N CYS A 270 -33.70 -12.46 -2.88
CA CYS A 270 -34.12 -13.72 -2.25
C CYS A 270 -35.68 -13.86 -2.22
N PRO A 271 -36.22 -15.10 -2.14
CA PRO A 271 -37.66 -15.32 -2.03
C PRO A 271 -38.33 -14.61 -0.83
N ASN A 272 -37.60 -14.35 0.24
CA ASN A 272 -38.05 -13.57 1.41
C ASN A 272 -37.89 -12.05 1.21
N ALA A 273 -37.59 -11.61 -0.01
CA ALA A 273 -37.32 -10.25 -0.42
C ALA A 273 -36.03 -9.61 0.13
N ASN A 274 -35.20 -10.32 0.89
CA ASN A 274 -33.85 -9.86 1.22
C ASN A 274 -32.98 -9.79 -0.04
N PHE A 275 -31.84 -9.13 0.08
CA PHE A 275 -30.83 -9.10 -0.99
C PHE A 275 -29.84 -10.26 -0.79
N GLN A 276 -29.40 -10.88 -1.88
CA GLN A 276 -28.27 -11.80 -1.88
C GLN A 276 -27.19 -11.22 -2.75
N ILE A 277 -26.00 -11.08 -2.20
CA ILE A 277 -24.78 -10.80 -2.94
C ILE A 277 -23.90 -12.04 -2.96
N THR A 278 -23.28 -12.34 -4.09
CA THR A 278 -22.23 -13.35 -4.20
C THR A 278 -21.01 -12.66 -4.77
N VAL A 279 -19.92 -12.70 -4.00
CA VAL A 279 -18.61 -12.18 -4.41
C VAL A 279 -17.70 -13.37 -4.64
N ASP A 280 -17.25 -13.50 -5.88
CA ASP A 280 -16.42 -14.59 -6.36
C ASP A 280 -14.99 -14.05 -6.52
N ILE A 281 -14.05 -14.60 -5.77
CA ILE A 281 -12.65 -14.16 -5.78
C ILE A 281 -11.77 -15.23 -6.41
N ALA A 282 -10.85 -14.83 -7.27
CA ALA A 282 -9.89 -15.71 -7.92
C ALA A 282 -9.24 -16.69 -6.91
N ASP A 283 -9.35 -18.00 -7.15
CA ASP A 283 -8.77 -19.03 -6.26
C ASP A 283 -7.27 -19.20 -6.50
N VAL A 284 -6.50 -18.14 -6.18
CA VAL A 284 -5.02 -18.14 -6.33
C VAL A 284 -4.39 -19.25 -5.49
N SER A 285 -4.96 -19.57 -4.32
CA SER A 285 -4.48 -20.63 -3.42
C SER A 285 -4.57 -22.04 -4.02
N TYR A 286 -5.35 -22.22 -5.08
CA TYR A 286 -5.37 -23.46 -5.86
C TYR A 286 -4.06 -23.69 -6.62
N TYR A 287 -3.48 -22.62 -7.16
CA TYR A 287 -2.27 -22.66 -7.99
C TYR A 287 -1.00 -22.42 -7.18
N VAL A 288 -0.99 -21.41 -6.35
CA VAL A 288 0.19 -20.98 -5.58
C VAL A 288 0.22 -21.72 -4.24
N LYS A 289 1.13 -22.69 -4.13
CA LYS A 289 1.27 -23.51 -2.93
C LYS A 289 2.35 -22.95 -2.01
N MET A 290 2.11 -23.02 -0.71
CA MET A 290 3.06 -22.60 0.31
C MET A 290 4.43 -23.27 0.09
N GLY A 291 5.50 -22.47 0.11
CA GLY A 291 6.88 -22.94 -0.09
C GLY A 291 7.33 -23.10 -1.54
N SER A 292 6.45 -22.92 -2.53
CA SER A 292 6.81 -22.88 -3.95
C SER A 292 7.68 -21.65 -4.29
N ALA A 293 8.28 -21.58 -5.46
CA ALA A 293 9.07 -20.41 -5.88
C ALA A 293 8.18 -19.17 -6.00
N ILE A 294 6.98 -19.32 -6.55
CA ILE A 294 5.99 -18.24 -6.67
C ILE A 294 5.53 -17.76 -5.28
N TRP A 295 5.25 -18.69 -4.34
CA TRP A 295 4.89 -18.31 -2.97
C TRP A 295 5.99 -17.50 -2.30
N LYS A 296 7.24 -17.96 -2.34
CA LYS A 296 8.38 -17.28 -1.73
C LYS A 296 8.58 -15.88 -2.30
N TYR A 297 8.39 -15.74 -3.60
CA TYR A 297 8.42 -14.43 -4.25
C TYR A 297 7.28 -13.54 -3.78
N ALA A 298 6.03 -14.03 -3.80
CA ALA A 298 4.86 -13.28 -3.36
C ALA A 298 4.98 -12.86 -1.88
N GLU A 299 5.44 -13.77 -1.01
CA GLU A 299 5.68 -13.49 0.40
C GLU A 299 6.75 -12.42 0.59
N SER A 300 7.88 -12.51 -0.11
CA SER A 300 8.95 -11.51 -0.02
C SER A 300 8.54 -10.14 -0.49
N LYS A 301 7.59 -10.06 -1.44
CA LYS A 301 7.08 -8.83 -2.02
C LYS A 301 5.91 -8.22 -1.22
N GLY A 302 5.06 -9.05 -0.65
CA GLY A 302 3.90 -8.67 0.16
C GLY A 302 2.69 -8.18 -0.64
N ASN A 303 2.90 -7.39 -1.68
CA ASN A 303 1.86 -6.86 -2.57
C ASN A 303 2.41 -6.50 -3.95
N SER A 304 1.53 -6.31 -4.94
CA SER A 304 1.88 -5.67 -6.20
C SER A 304 2.07 -4.17 -6.00
N ASP A 305 3.05 -3.58 -6.69
CA ASP A 305 3.30 -2.13 -6.67
C ASP A 305 2.76 -1.50 -7.94
N TYR A 306 2.00 -0.41 -7.80
CA TYR A 306 1.40 0.32 -8.91
C TYR A 306 2.09 1.68 -9.04
N LEU A 307 3.10 1.74 -9.91
CA LEU A 307 4.00 2.88 -10.07
C LEU A 307 3.60 3.68 -11.31
N ALA A 308 2.58 4.51 -11.20
CA ALA A 308 1.97 5.27 -12.30
C ALA A 308 1.52 4.35 -13.46
N ASN A 309 2.25 4.29 -14.57
CA ASN A 309 1.97 3.42 -15.72
C ASN A 309 2.70 2.07 -15.68
N LYS A 310 3.44 1.76 -14.61
CA LYS A 310 4.18 0.49 -14.44
C LYS A 310 3.63 -0.31 -13.27
N VAL A 311 3.68 -1.62 -13.39
CA VAL A 311 3.26 -2.54 -12.33
C VAL A 311 4.40 -3.49 -12.00
N GLY A 312 4.77 -3.53 -10.72
CA GLY A 312 5.63 -4.58 -10.16
C GLY A 312 4.74 -5.70 -9.59
N PRO A 313 4.41 -6.75 -10.35
CA PRO A 313 3.38 -7.70 -9.92
C PRO A 313 3.87 -8.61 -8.80
N MET A 314 2.99 -8.94 -7.84
CA MET A 314 3.24 -9.94 -6.80
C MET A 314 3.29 -11.36 -7.36
N LEU A 315 2.56 -11.63 -8.44
CA LEU A 315 2.53 -12.93 -9.11
C LEU A 315 3.01 -12.79 -10.56
N PRO A 316 3.66 -13.81 -11.13
CA PRO A 316 3.97 -13.82 -12.56
C PRO A 316 2.72 -13.59 -13.42
N ILE A 317 2.90 -12.92 -14.56
CA ILE A 317 1.79 -12.51 -15.44
C ILE A 317 0.99 -13.68 -16.01
N GLU A 318 1.57 -14.86 -16.10
CA GLU A 318 0.89 -16.10 -16.49
C GLU A 318 -0.24 -16.47 -15.51
N LEU A 319 -0.09 -16.09 -14.24
CA LEU A 319 -1.12 -16.23 -13.22
C LEU A 319 -1.96 -14.99 -13.10
N SER A 320 -1.33 -13.81 -12.84
CA SER A 320 -2.05 -12.58 -12.51
C SER A 320 -2.97 -12.12 -13.64
N ASN A 321 -2.53 -12.18 -14.90
CA ASN A 321 -3.33 -11.78 -16.07
C ASN A 321 -3.92 -12.98 -16.81
N GLY A 322 -3.48 -14.20 -16.46
CA GLY A 322 -3.82 -15.47 -17.10
C GLY A 322 -4.84 -16.28 -16.34
N ILE A 323 -4.42 -17.44 -15.83
CA ILE A 323 -5.33 -18.47 -15.28
C ILE A 323 -6.07 -18.02 -14.02
N CYS A 324 -5.49 -17.11 -13.21
CA CYS A 324 -6.16 -16.56 -12.03
C CYS A 324 -7.14 -15.44 -12.36
N SER A 325 -6.82 -14.58 -13.36
CA SER A 325 -7.68 -13.44 -13.72
C SER A 325 -9.08 -13.90 -14.16
N LEU A 326 -10.12 -13.28 -13.59
CA LEU A 326 -11.52 -13.61 -13.88
C LEU A 326 -12.00 -13.02 -15.23
N ASN A 327 -11.24 -13.33 -16.28
CA ASN A 327 -11.50 -12.86 -17.63
C ASN A 327 -12.91 -13.25 -18.13
N PRO A 328 -13.57 -12.39 -18.92
CA PRO A 328 -14.93 -12.65 -19.38
C PRO A 328 -14.98 -13.86 -20.33
N ASN A 329 -16.05 -14.65 -20.18
CA ASN A 329 -16.34 -15.85 -20.96
C ASN A 329 -15.35 -17.01 -20.80
N GLU A 330 -14.47 -16.97 -19.80
CA GLU A 330 -13.55 -18.05 -19.46
C GLU A 330 -13.97 -18.73 -18.15
N ASP A 331 -13.83 -20.06 -18.10
CA ASP A 331 -14.06 -20.82 -16.86
C ASP A 331 -12.91 -20.56 -15.89
N ARG A 332 -13.22 -20.22 -14.63
CA ARG A 332 -12.23 -19.92 -13.59
C ARG A 332 -12.61 -20.55 -12.25
N TYR A 333 -11.60 -20.99 -11.51
CA TYR A 333 -11.80 -21.36 -10.11
C TYR A 333 -11.89 -20.13 -9.25
N ALA A 334 -12.84 -20.14 -8.31
CA ALA A 334 -13.05 -19.05 -7.38
C ALA A 334 -13.30 -19.55 -5.95
N VAL A 335 -13.08 -18.70 -4.98
CA VAL A 335 -13.59 -18.78 -3.62
C VAL A 335 -14.75 -17.80 -3.54
N SER A 336 -15.96 -18.31 -3.34
CA SER A 336 -17.18 -17.52 -3.33
C SER A 336 -17.63 -17.23 -1.91
N CYS A 337 -17.89 -15.96 -1.62
CA CYS A 337 -18.55 -15.49 -0.40
C CYS A 337 -19.98 -15.05 -0.76
N ARG A 338 -20.96 -15.77 -0.25
CA ARG A 338 -22.39 -15.46 -0.47
C ARG A 338 -22.99 -14.94 0.82
N LEU A 339 -23.65 -13.76 0.73
CA LEU A 339 -24.24 -13.06 1.85
C LEU A 339 -25.70 -12.79 1.58
N GLU A 340 -26.55 -13.07 2.55
CA GLU A 340 -27.92 -12.56 2.58
C GLU A 340 -27.97 -11.30 3.44
N ILE A 341 -28.53 -10.22 2.91
CA ILE A 341 -28.54 -8.89 3.53
C ILE A 341 -29.98 -8.42 3.64
N ASP A 342 -30.42 -8.00 4.84
CA ASP A 342 -31.75 -7.42 5.02
C ASP A 342 -31.80 -5.96 4.52
N HIS A 343 -33.00 -5.39 4.45
CA HIS A 343 -33.23 -4.01 4.01
C HIS A 343 -32.58 -2.93 4.89
N SER A 344 -32.06 -3.29 6.07
CA SER A 344 -31.29 -2.40 6.93
C SER A 344 -29.78 -2.50 6.68
N GLY A 345 -29.34 -3.35 5.75
CA GLY A 345 -27.93 -3.60 5.43
C GLY A 345 -27.26 -4.61 6.38
N ARG A 346 -27.98 -5.34 7.25
CA ARG A 346 -27.37 -6.35 8.12
C ARG A 346 -27.19 -7.66 7.35
N ILE A 347 -26.02 -8.27 7.51
CA ILE A 347 -25.78 -9.64 7.07
C ILE A 347 -26.56 -10.57 7.99
N VAL A 348 -27.54 -11.30 7.43
CA VAL A 348 -28.41 -12.23 8.16
C VAL A 348 -28.04 -13.68 7.92
N ASN A 349 -27.35 -13.97 6.81
CA ASN A 349 -26.78 -15.28 6.53
C ASN A 349 -25.49 -15.12 5.72
N GLN A 350 -24.55 -16.06 5.86
CA GLN A 350 -23.27 -16.05 5.16
C GLN A 350 -22.77 -17.47 4.92
N GLU A 351 -22.20 -17.71 3.76
CA GLU A 351 -21.49 -18.96 3.44
C GLU A 351 -20.26 -18.67 2.56
N VAL A 352 -19.23 -19.48 2.74
CA VAL A 352 -18.02 -19.45 1.92
C VAL A 352 -17.77 -20.85 1.36
N PHE A 353 -17.51 -20.94 0.05
CA PHE A 353 -17.31 -22.21 -0.64
C PHE A 353 -16.44 -22.06 -1.87
N LEU A 354 -15.90 -23.17 -2.33
CA LEU A 354 -15.17 -23.23 -3.60
C LEU A 354 -16.16 -23.31 -4.78
N SER A 355 -15.88 -22.60 -5.87
CA SER A 355 -16.74 -22.58 -7.05
C SER A 355 -15.98 -22.64 -8.37
N VAL A 356 -16.68 -22.92 -9.44
CA VAL A 356 -16.29 -22.66 -10.83
C VAL A 356 -17.22 -21.62 -11.38
N ILE A 357 -16.68 -20.50 -11.86
CA ILE A 357 -17.46 -19.40 -12.42
C ILE A 357 -17.12 -19.16 -13.89
N LYS A 358 -17.98 -18.39 -14.55
CA LYS A 358 -17.73 -17.81 -15.86
C LYS A 358 -18.28 -16.39 -15.87
N SER A 359 -17.39 -15.39 -15.75
CA SER A 359 -17.80 -13.99 -15.87
C SER A 359 -18.46 -13.73 -17.23
N LYS A 360 -19.65 -13.14 -17.24
CA LYS A 360 -20.40 -12.88 -18.46
C LYS A 360 -19.98 -11.60 -19.17
N LYS A 361 -19.45 -10.64 -18.42
CA LYS A 361 -19.01 -9.34 -18.94
C LYS A 361 -17.97 -8.73 -18.01
N LYS A 362 -16.89 -8.21 -18.58
CA LYS A 362 -16.03 -7.24 -17.93
C LYS A 362 -16.67 -5.86 -18.13
N MET A 363 -17.15 -5.26 -17.06
CA MET A 363 -17.65 -3.89 -17.04
C MET A 363 -16.52 -2.93 -16.68
N ASN A 364 -16.63 -1.68 -17.12
CA ASN A 364 -15.73 -0.60 -16.70
C ASN A 364 -16.49 0.50 -15.97
N TYR A 365 -15.80 1.21 -15.07
CA TYR A 365 -16.40 2.24 -14.21
C TYR A 365 -17.09 3.35 -15.02
N ASP A 366 -16.51 3.79 -16.15
CA ASP A 366 -17.05 4.89 -16.95
C ASP A 366 -18.40 4.50 -17.59
N ALA A 367 -18.47 3.32 -18.21
CA ALA A 367 -19.70 2.83 -18.81
C ALA A 367 -20.81 2.58 -17.77
N VAL A 368 -20.44 2.03 -16.60
CA VAL A 368 -21.39 1.82 -15.50
C VAL A 368 -21.90 3.16 -14.97
N GLN A 369 -21.05 4.14 -14.78
CA GLN A 369 -21.43 5.49 -14.36
C GLN A 369 -22.38 6.15 -15.37
N ASP A 370 -22.07 6.07 -16.67
CA ASP A 370 -22.92 6.60 -17.73
C ASP A 370 -24.32 5.94 -17.74
N ILE A 371 -24.38 4.63 -17.54
CA ILE A 371 -25.67 3.91 -17.44
C ILE A 371 -26.47 4.37 -16.21
N LEU A 372 -25.82 4.57 -15.05
CA LEU A 372 -26.49 5.07 -13.86
C LEU A 372 -27.02 6.49 -14.03
N GLU A 373 -26.32 7.33 -14.80
CA GLU A 373 -26.73 8.69 -15.14
C GLU A 373 -27.72 8.76 -16.32
N GLY A 374 -28.01 7.62 -16.95
CA GLY A 374 -28.92 7.54 -18.10
C GLY A 374 -28.32 8.11 -19.39
N LYS A 375 -27.01 8.12 -19.54
CA LYS A 375 -26.30 8.57 -20.73
C LYS A 375 -26.07 7.40 -21.70
N GLU A 376 -26.19 7.66 -22.97
CA GLU A 376 -25.78 6.74 -24.05
C GLU A 376 -24.47 7.26 -24.64
N THR A 377 -23.41 6.47 -24.50
CA THR A 377 -22.06 6.76 -24.96
C THR A 377 -21.54 5.63 -25.83
N GLU A 378 -20.38 5.80 -26.45
CA GLU A 378 -19.74 4.71 -27.21
C GLU A 378 -19.44 3.51 -26.31
N ASP A 379 -19.01 3.75 -25.07
CA ASP A 379 -18.67 2.72 -24.09
C ASP A 379 -19.91 1.93 -23.59
N THR A 380 -21.12 2.50 -23.66
CA THR A 380 -22.36 1.83 -23.22
C THR A 380 -23.02 0.97 -24.30
N LYS A 381 -22.62 1.10 -25.56
CA LYS A 381 -23.26 0.36 -26.70
C LYS A 381 -23.23 -1.15 -26.53
N ASP A 382 -22.18 -1.69 -25.93
CA ASP A 382 -22.02 -3.13 -25.72
C ASP A 382 -22.66 -3.64 -24.42
N TYR A 383 -23.34 -2.77 -23.66
CA TYR A 383 -23.96 -3.09 -22.36
C TYR A 383 -25.45 -3.42 -22.51
N THR A 384 -25.82 -4.29 -23.45
CA THR A 384 -27.22 -4.65 -23.75
C THR A 384 -27.74 -5.73 -22.83
N THR A 385 -27.21 -6.94 -22.95
CA THR A 385 -27.64 -8.12 -22.18
C THR A 385 -26.45 -9.01 -21.80
N ILE A 386 -26.65 -9.85 -20.77
CA ILE A 386 -25.79 -10.99 -20.45
C ILE A 386 -26.59 -12.29 -20.46
N LYS A 387 -25.86 -13.41 -20.60
CA LYS A 387 -26.44 -14.74 -20.63
C LYS A 387 -26.65 -15.32 -19.25
N TYR A 388 -27.82 -15.88 -19.01
CA TYR A 388 -28.16 -16.63 -17.82
C TYR A 388 -28.68 -18.01 -18.20
N THR A 389 -28.24 -19.06 -17.53
CA THR A 389 -28.73 -20.43 -17.75
C THR A 389 -29.93 -20.71 -16.85
N VAL A 390 -31.10 -20.98 -17.41
CA VAL A 390 -32.33 -21.30 -16.66
C VAL A 390 -32.09 -22.56 -15.81
N LYS A 391 -32.27 -22.44 -14.50
CA LYS A 391 -32.11 -23.55 -13.57
C LYS A 391 -33.35 -24.45 -13.53
N ALA A 392 -33.19 -25.67 -13.02
CA ALA A 392 -34.30 -26.58 -12.86
C ALA A 392 -35.38 -25.97 -11.93
N ASN A 393 -36.63 -26.07 -12.35
CA ASN A 393 -37.81 -25.52 -11.63
C ASN A 393 -37.88 -23.98 -11.56
N GLU A 394 -37.08 -23.23 -12.30
CA GLU A 394 -37.26 -21.76 -12.45
C GLU A 394 -38.25 -21.41 -13.54
N THR A 395 -39.10 -20.47 -13.25
CA THR A 395 -40.00 -19.85 -14.20
C THR A 395 -39.50 -18.47 -14.60
N ILE A 396 -40.10 -17.89 -15.67
CA ILE A 396 -39.81 -16.49 -16.03
C ILE A 396 -40.09 -15.52 -14.87
N ASN A 397 -41.11 -15.79 -14.03
CA ASN A 397 -41.43 -14.96 -12.89
C ASN A 397 -40.33 -15.03 -11.82
N ASP A 398 -39.76 -16.21 -11.60
CA ASP A 398 -38.67 -16.38 -10.62
C ASP A 398 -37.42 -15.64 -11.08
N ILE A 399 -37.09 -15.75 -12.39
CA ILE A 399 -35.92 -15.06 -12.96
C ILE A 399 -36.15 -13.54 -12.95
N ALA A 400 -37.34 -13.08 -13.28
CA ALA A 400 -37.71 -11.67 -13.22
C ALA A 400 -37.58 -11.12 -11.78
N PHE A 401 -38.16 -11.84 -10.83
CA PHE A 401 -38.15 -11.44 -9.40
C PHE A 401 -36.76 -11.30 -8.86
N LYS A 402 -35.90 -12.31 -9.05
CA LYS A 402 -34.53 -12.28 -8.51
C LYS A 402 -33.64 -11.19 -9.09
N ASN A 403 -33.90 -10.78 -10.34
CA ASN A 403 -33.16 -9.69 -10.97
C ASN A 403 -33.84 -8.31 -10.80
N CYS A 404 -34.90 -8.22 -9.99
CA CYS A 404 -35.66 -6.99 -9.72
C CYS A 404 -36.26 -6.33 -10.97
N ILE A 405 -36.71 -7.15 -11.94
CA ILE A 405 -37.32 -6.71 -13.19
C ILE A 405 -38.70 -7.36 -13.37
N THR A 406 -39.45 -6.94 -14.36
CA THR A 406 -40.76 -7.57 -14.67
C THR A 406 -40.61 -8.66 -15.72
N PRO A 407 -41.54 -9.66 -15.76
CA PRO A 407 -41.54 -10.67 -16.84
C PRO A 407 -41.65 -10.03 -18.23
N GLU A 408 -42.43 -8.95 -18.37
CA GLU A 408 -42.59 -8.22 -19.65
C GLU A 408 -41.24 -7.65 -20.10
N ARG A 409 -40.42 -7.13 -19.17
CA ARG A 409 -39.07 -6.62 -19.47
C ARG A 409 -38.13 -7.72 -19.96
N LEU A 410 -38.22 -8.94 -19.41
CA LEU A 410 -37.47 -10.08 -19.92
C LEU A 410 -37.88 -10.49 -21.32
N LEU A 411 -39.20 -10.40 -21.64
CA LEU A 411 -39.72 -10.75 -22.96
C LEU A 411 -39.37 -9.74 -24.06
N GLU A 412 -38.84 -8.56 -23.71
CA GLU A 412 -38.28 -7.64 -24.72
C GLU A 412 -36.99 -8.22 -25.36
N PHE A 413 -36.29 -9.11 -24.66
CA PHE A 413 -35.02 -9.67 -25.09
C PHE A 413 -35.04 -11.18 -25.33
N ASN A 414 -36.17 -11.86 -25.04
CA ASN A 414 -36.31 -13.30 -25.09
C ASN A 414 -37.72 -13.68 -25.58
N LYS A 415 -37.86 -14.92 -26.06
CA LYS A 415 -39.19 -15.50 -26.29
C LYS A 415 -39.60 -16.33 -25.07
N LEU A 416 -40.93 -16.48 -24.88
CA LEU A 416 -41.43 -17.28 -23.74
C LEU A 416 -40.95 -18.74 -23.80
N GLU A 417 -40.76 -19.29 -24.98
CA GLU A 417 -40.27 -20.66 -25.23
C GLU A 417 -38.80 -20.88 -24.85
N ASP A 418 -38.03 -19.80 -24.62
CA ASP A 418 -36.63 -19.88 -24.24
C ASP A 418 -36.44 -20.26 -22.73
N PHE A 419 -37.48 -20.04 -21.90
CA PHE A 419 -37.43 -20.27 -20.44
C PHE A 419 -37.61 -21.74 -20.07
N ILE A 420 -36.75 -22.58 -20.62
CA ILE A 420 -36.66 -24.04 -20.36
C ILE A 420 -35.36 -24.32 -19.62
N PRO A 421 -35.38 -25.17 -18.55
CA PRO A 421 -34.16 -25.54 -17.82
C PRO A 421 -33.03 -26.00 -18.76
N GLY A 422 -31.84 -25.41 -18.55
CA GLY A 422 -30.65 -25.64 -19.36
C GLY A 422 -30.49 -24.70 -20.57
N ASN A 423 -31.51 -23.95 -20.96
CA ASN A 423 -31.41 -22.94 -22.01
C ASN A 423 -30.79 -21.65 -21.47
N GLU A 424 -30.13 -20.90 -22.35
CA GLU A 424 -29.63 -19.57 -22.05
C GLU A 424 -30.65 -18.51 -22.43
N VAL A 425 -30.95 -17.59 -21.50
CA VAL A 425 -31.78 -16.41 -21.70
C VAL A 425 -30.98 -15.14 -21.51
N ASN A 426 -31.44 -14.04 -22.10
CA ASN A 426 -30.78 -12.73 -22.02
C ASN A 426 -31.34 -11.95 -20.83
N ILE A 427 -30.50 -11.48 -19.94
CA ILE A 427 -30.84 -10.56 -18.85
C ILE A 427 -30.31 -9.17 -19.20
N PRO A 428 -31.16 -8.11 -19.16
CA PRO A 428 -30.72 -6.75 -19.44
C PRO A 428 -29.63 -6.29 -18.44
N LEU A 429 -28.46 -5.93 -18.94
CA LEU A 429 -27.31 -5.58 -18.10
C LEU A 429 -27.54 -4.27 -17.34
N SER A 430 -28.25 -3.31 -17.94
CA SER A 430 -28.60 -2.05 -17.26
C SER A 430 -29.47 -2.25 -16.03
N ASP A 431 -30.30 -3.27 -15.99
CA ASP A 431 -31.17 -3.57 -14.85
C ASP A 431 -30.38 -4.27 -13.74
N ILE A 432 -29.39 -5.12 -14.09
CA ILE A 432 -28.43 -5.69 -13.14
C ILE A 432 -27.62 -4.57 -12.47
N ILE A 433 -27.06 -3.65 -13.25
CA ILE A 433 -26.29 -2.50 -12.72
C ILE A 433 -27.12 -1.67 -11.74
N LYS A 434 -28.40 -1.43 -12.06
CA LYS A 434 -29.33 -0.71 -11.15
C LYS A 434 -29.58 -1.50 -9.86
N LEU A 435 -29.67 -2.82 -9.92
CA LEU A 435 -29.82 -3.67 -8.73
C LEU A 435 -28.57 -3.60 -7.86
N MET A 436 -27.39 -3.75 -8.45
CA MET A 436 -26.10 -3.61 -7.76
C MET A 436 -25.99 -2.26 -7.06
N HIS A 437 -26.31 -1.17 -7.76
CA HIS A 437 -26.30 0.17 -7.17
C HIS A 437 -27.29 0.31 -6.02
N LYS A 438 -28.52 -0.21 -6.16
CA LYS A 438 -29.53 -0.20 -5.09
C LYS A 438 -29.04 -0.93 -3.84
N ILE A 439 -28.42 -2.09 -3.99
CA ILE A 439 -27.88 -2.88 -2.88
C ILE A 439 -26.68 -2.16 -2.26
N SER A 440 -25.77 -1.63 -3.08
CA SER A 440 -24.63 -0.83 -2.61
C SER A 440 -25.07 0.35 -1.73
N LYS A 441 -26.13 1.07 -2.11
CA LYS A 441 -26.69 2.15 -1.27
C LYS A 441 -27.21 1.68 0.08
N VAL A 442 -27.80 0.49 0.14
CA VAL A 442 -28.25 -0.10 1.42
C VAL A 442 -27.05 -0.45 2.29
N MET A 443 -25.99 -1.03 1.71
CA MET A 443 -24.75 -1.37 2.39
C MET A 443 -24.03 -0.11 2.91
N ASP A 444 -23.89 0.91 2.08
CA ASP A 444 -23.22 2.17 2.44
C ASP A 444 -23.93 2.89 3.58
N ASN A 445 -25.27 2.98 3.51
CA ASN A 445 -26.09 3.53 4.60
C ASN A 445 -25.88 2.78 5.93
N ARG A 446 -25.61 1.47 5.89
CA ARG A 446 -25.32 0.68 7.09
C ARG A 446 -23.92 0.96 7.61
N LEU A 447 -22.89 0.91 6.75
CA LEU A 447 -21.49 1.21 7.10
C LEU A 447 -21.38 2.61 7.70
N SER A 448 -22.04 3.59 7.11
CA SER A 448 -22.12 4.94 7.63
C SER A 448 -22.70 4.98 9.04
N LYS A 449 -23.80 4.24 9.33
CA LYS A 449 -24.37 4.16 10.69
C LYS A 449 -23.45 3.44 11.69
N GLU A 450 -22.62 2.51 11.25
CA GLU A 450 -21.64 1.82 12.08
C GLU A 450 -20.42 2.67 12.38
N GLY A 451 -20.15 3.70 11.57
CA GLY A 451 -19.10 4.67 11.81
C GLY A 451 -17.99 4.64 10.76
N LYS A 452 -18.27 4.19 9.53
CA LYS A 452 -17.35 4.38 8.41
C LYS A 452 -17.02 5.87 8.31
N CYS A 453 -15.73 6.18 8.46
CA CYS A 453 -15.21 7.53 8.32
C CYS A 453 -14.88 7.77 6.86
N ASP A 454 -15.55 8.75 6.25
CA ASP A 454 -15.26 9.18 4.89
C ASP A 454 -14.43 10.47 4.94
N PHE A 455 -13.18 10.34 4.53
CA PHE A 455 -12.24 11.46 4.45
C PHE A 455 -12.19 11.95 3.00
N ASP A 456 -13.21 12.66 2.55
CA ASP A 456 -13.37 13.22 1.18
C ASP A 456 -12.18 14.06 0.66
N SER A 457 -11.16 14.26 1.49
CA SER A 457 -10.06 15.21 1.21
C SER A 457 -8.89 14.63 0.44
N ASN A 458 -8.86 13.34 0.18
CA ASN A 458 -7.78 12.73 -0.60
C ASN A 458 -8.24 12.55 -2.05
N ALA A 459 -8.22 13.63 -2.82
CA ALA A 459 -8.27 13.48 -4.26
C ALA A 459 -7.00 12.75 -4.71
N GLU A 460 -7.11 11.47 -5.00
CA GLU A 460 -6.07 10.72 -5.68
C GLU A 460 -5.79 11.41 -7.01
N LYS A 461 -4.53 11.42 -7.43
CA LYS A 461 -4.11 11.94 -8.74
C LYS A 461 -4.03 10.79 -9.74
N LYS A 462 -4.29 11.10 -11.00
CA LYS A 462 -4.06 10.18 -12.10
C LYS A 462 -3.17 10.87 -13.13
N GLN A 463 -2.01 10.29 -13.37
CA GLN A 463 -1.12 10.70 -14.46
C GLN A 463 -1.70 10.21 -15.79
N ILE A 464 -1.69 11.10 -16.79
CA ILE A 464 -2.15 10.81 -18.14
C ILE A 464 -0.94 10.78 -19.07
N PHE A 465 -0.78 9.68 -19.77
CA PHE A 465 0.35 9.45 -20.67
C PHE A 465 -0.11 9.40 -22.12
N ASP A 466 0.80 9.76 -23.04
CA ASP A 466 0.60 9.56 -24.46
C ASP A 466 0.99 8.13 -24.91
N GLU A 467 0.88 7.84 -26.21
CA GLU A 467 1.22 6.54 -26.80
C GLU A 467 2.71 6.16 -26.67
N ASN A 468 3.56 7.10 -26.27
CA ASN A 468 5.01 6.91 -26.09
C ASN A 468 5.40 6.91 -24.60
N ASP A 469 4.45 6.70 -23.69
CA ASP A 469 4.63 6.74 -22.22
C ASP A 469 5.15 8.11 -21.71
N LYS A 470 4.91 9.21 -22.43
CA LYS A 470 5.26 10.56 -21.98
C LYS A 470 4.08 11.15 -21.20
N LEU A 471 4.34 11.71 -20.02
CA LEU A 471 3.35 12.43 -19.22
C LEU A 471 2.83 13.66 -20.00
N ILE A 472 1.50 13.76 -20.15
CA ILE A 472 0.84 14.89 -20.82
C ILE A 472 -0.05 15.70 -19.90
N ASP A 473 -0.61 15.09 -18.83
CA ASP A 473 -1.46 15.79 -17.86
C ASP A 473 -1.49 15.03 -16.52
N ILE A 474 -1.91 15.74 -15.47
CA ILE A 474 -2.25 15.20 -14.16
C ILE A 474 -3.70 15.60 -13.86
N GLN A 475 -4.55 14.65 -13.52
CA GLN A 475 -5.96 14.90 -13.26
C GLN A 475 -6.37 14.35 -11.88
N PRO A 476 -7.27 15.04 -11.17
CA PRO A 476 -7.84 14.49 -9.95
C PRO A 476 -8.69 13.25 -10.28
N ARG A 477 -8.53 12.20 -9.49
CA ARG A 477 -9.35 10.99 -9.55
C ARG A 477 -10.47 11.12 -8.53
N VAL A 478 -11.69 11.27 -9.00
CA VAL A 478 -12.89 11.34 -8.15
C VAL A 478 -13.53 9.97 -8.10
N GLN A 479 -13.78 9.44 -6.90
CA GLN A 479 -14.61 8.25 -6.74
C GLN A 479 -16.08 8.59 -7.02
N ARG A 480 -16.73 7.76 -7.86
CA ARG A 480 -18.10 7.93 -8.28
C ARG A 480 -18.97 6.77 -7.79
N GLU A 481 -20.24 6.78 -8.11
CA GLU A 481 -21.18 5.71 -7.73
C GLU A 481 -20.75 4.32 -8.24
N ALA A 482 -20.13 4.26 -9.43
CA ALA A 482 -19.65 3.01 -10.01
C ALA A 482 -18.52 2.38 -9.16
N GLU A 483 -17.57 3.17 -8.68
CA GLU A 483 -16.50 2.71 -7.81
C GLU A 483 -17.03 2.29 -6.43
N HIS A 484 -17.98 3.04 -5.86
CA HIS A 484 -18.64 2.70 -4.60
C HIS A 484 -19.43 1.39 -4.63
N ILE A 485 -19.98 0.99 -5.80
CA ILE A 485 -20.63 -0.31 -5.92
C ILE A 485 -19.66 -1.42 -5.53
N ILE A 486 -18.50 -1.49 -6.15
CA ILE A 486 -17.51 -2.55 -5.88
C ILE A 486 -16.90 -2.41 -4.49
N GLU A 487 -16.53 -1.19 -4.06
CA GLU A 487 -16.00 -0.95 -2.71
C GLU A 487 -16.91 -1.57 -1.63
N ASN A 488 -18.21 -1.28 -1.68
CA ASN A 488 -19.15 -1.79 -0.69
C ASN A 488 -19.30 -3.32 -0.74
N HIS A 489 -19.34 -3.92 -1.95
CA HIS A 489 -19.37 -5.38 -2.09
C HIS A 489 -18.12 -6.03 -1.51
N MET A 490 -16.94 -5.46 -1.74
CA MET A 490 -15.66 -5.96 -1.21
C MET A 490 -15.59 -5.84 0.30
N ILE A 491 -16.03 -4.72 0.88
CA ILE A 491 -16.09 -4.54 2.34
C ILE A 491 -17.00 -5.61 2.96
N TYR A 492 -18.19 -5.83 2.38
CA TYR A 492 -19.13 -6.83 2.89
C TYR A 492 -18.60 -8.26 2.74
N ALA A 493 -17.95 -8.58 1.62
CA ALA A 493 -17.32 -9.89 1.42
C ALA A 493 -16.20 -10.13 2.44
N ASN A 494 -15.36 -9.13 2.69
CA ASN A 494 -14.30 -9.20 3.70
C ASN A 494 -14.86 -9.47 5.10
N VAL A 495 -15.91 -8.77 5.50
CA VAL A 495 -16.60 -8.99 6.78
C VAL A 495 -17.22 -10.40 6.85
N GLY A 496 -17.97 -10.78 5.81
CA GLY A 496 -18.65 -12.08 5.74
C GLY A 496 -17.66 -13.25 5.77
N PHE A 497 -16.58 -13.15 5.01
CA PHE A 497 -15.51 -14.14 5.01
C PHE A 497 -14.86 -14.27 6.40
N THR A 498 -14.48 -13.14 7.00
CA THR A 498 -13.89 -13.13 8.35
C THR A 498 -14.79 -13.84 9.35
N ARG A 499 -16.06 -13.45 9.42
CA ARG A 499 -17.03 -14.03 10.38
C ARG A 499 -17.26 -15.51 10.13
N PHE A 500 -17.41 -15.92 8.87
CA PHE A 500 -17.62 -17.32 8.52
C PHE A 500 -16.44 -18.18 8.94
N VAL A 501 -15.22 -17.81 8.52
CA VAL A 501 -14.01 -18.62 8.76
C VAL A 501 -13.64 -18.63 10.24
N CYS A 502 -13.63 -17.47 10.91
CA CYS A 502 -13.29 -17.40 12.34
C CYS A 502 -14.30 -18.14 13.22
N SER A 503 -15.60 -18.07 12.91
CA SER A 503 -16.62 -18.81 13.66
C SER A 503 -16.45 -20.32 13.49
N ALA A 504 -16.23 -20.80 12.27
CA ALA A 504 -16.00 -22.21 11.98
C ALA A 504 -14.71 -22.73 12.66
N LEU A 505 -13.63 -21.93 12.61
CA LEU A 505 -12.36 -22.31 13.27
C LEU A 505 -12.48 -22.28 14.79
N ALA A 506 -13.21 -21.33 15.38
CA ALA A 506 -13.42 -21.26 16.82
C ALA A 506 -14.21 -22.48 17.36
N GLU A 507 -15.10 -23.05 16.56
CA GLU A 507 -15.81 -24.31 16.92
C GLU A 507 -14.87 -25.52 16.89
N ILE A 508 -13.93 -25.56 15.94
CA ILE A 508 -13.06 -26.74 15.70
C ILE A 508 -11.79 -26.67 16.56
N ILE A 509 -11.16 -25.50 16.66
CA ILE A 509 -9.88 -25.24 17.36
C ILE A 509 -10.01 -24.03 18.30
N PRO A 510 -10.83 -24.12 19.37
CA PRO A 510 -11.17 -22.98 20.21
C PRO A 510 -9.98 -22.34 20.96
N GLN A 511 -8.88 -23.08 21.11
CA GLN A 511 -7.68 -22.62 21.79
C GLN A 511 -6.82 -21.65 20.93
N MET A 512 -7.01 -21.64 19.61
CA MET A 512 -6.29 -20.78 18.69
C MET A 512 -7.03 -20.72 17.35
N VAL A 513 -7.36 -19.52 16.91
CA VAL A 513 -7.93 -19.29 15.58
C VAL A 513 -6.82 -18.69 14.70
N PRO A 514 -6.17 -19.49 13.82
CA PRO A 514 -5.16 -18.95 12.92
C PRO A 514 -5.86 -18.10 11.85
N PHE A 515 -5.59 -16.80 11.86
CA PHE A 515 -6.19 -15.88 10.89
C PHE A 515 -5.34 -14.62 10.70
N VAL A 516 -5.54 -13.91 9.59
CA VAL A 516 -4.92 -12.62 9.30
C VAL A 516 -6.01 -11.57 9.24
N PHE A 517 -6.03 -10.72 10.27
CA PHE A 517 -6.97 -9.59 10.34
C PHE A 517 -6.35 -8.34 9.72
N ARG A 518 -7.16 -7.49 9.13
CA ARG A 518 -6.81 -6.10 8.78
C ARG A 518 -7.32 -5.21 9.91
N ILE A 519 -6.44 -4.77 10.77
CA ILE A 519 -6.78 -3.96 11.93
C ILE A 519 -6.45 -2.48 11.69
N HIS A 520 -7.24 -1.63 12.33
CA HIS A 520 -7.00 -0.20 12.40
C HIS A 520 -7.29 0.25 13.83
N GLU A 521 -6.23 0.52 14.56
CA GLU A 521 -6.29 0.90 15.97
C GLU A 521 -6.95 2.29 16.17
N LYS A 522 -7.39 2.56 17.40
CA LYS A 522 -7.92 3.88 17.74
C LYS A 522 -6.86 4.97 17.58
N PRO A 523 -7.26 6.21 17.22
CA PRO A 523 -6.34 7.33 17.10
C PRO A 523 -5.66 7.66 18.43
N ASN A 524 -4.48 8.27 18.35
CA ASN A 524 -3.76 8.73 19.54
C ASN A 524 -4.55 9.82 20.26
N PRO A 525 -4.86 9.66 21.57
CA PRO A 525 -5.66 10.62 22.33
C PRO A 525 -5.13 12.05 22.28
N LYS A 526 -3.80 12.22 22.38
CA LYS A 526 -3.16 13.53 22.32
C LYS A 526 -3.37 14.22 20.97
N LYS A 527 -3.27 13.48 19.86
CA LYS A 527 -3.51 14.06 18.53
C LYS A 527 -4.96 14.51 18.35
N ILE A 528 -5.92 13.81 18.95
CA ILE A 528 -7.33 14.22 18.95
C ILE A 528 -7.52 15.48 19.81
N GLU A 529 -6.88 15.56 20.97
CA GLU A 529 -6.91 16.76 21.82
C GLU A 529 -6.33 17.99 21.09
N ASP A 530 -5.18 17.83 20.43
CA ASP A 530 -4.53 18.87 19.61
C ASP A 530 -5.45 19.29 18.46
N PHE A 531 -6.13 18.35 17.81
CA PHE A 531 -7.10 18.66 16.75
C PHE A 531 -8.30 19.44 17.26
N MET A 532 -8.88 19.06 18.41
CA MET A 532 -10.00 19.79 19.03
C MET A 532 -9.57 21.22 19.46
N THR A 533 -8.31 21.37 19.91
CA THR A 533 -7.73 22.66 20.22
C THR A 533 -7.61 23.53 18.97
N MET A 534 -7.15 22.96 17.85
CA MET A 534 -7.10 23.64 16.55
C MET A 534 -8.48 24.13 16.13
N LEU A 535 -9.52 23.31 16.17
CA LEU A 535 -10.89 23.71 15.84
C LEU A 535 -11.34 24.94 16.66
N SER A 536 -11.03 24.94 17.96
CA SER A 536 -11.36 26.08 18.87
C SER A 536 -10.65 27.36 18.45
N VAL A 537 -9.38 27.28 18.02
CA VAL A 537 -8.60 28.45 17.52
C VAL A 537 -9.17 28.97 16.21
N PHE A 538 -9.72 28.12 15.36
CA PHE A 538 -10.43 28.51 14.14
C PHE A 538 -11.87 28.99 14.38
N GLY A 539 -12.33 28.99 15.64
CA GLY A 539 -13.68 29.44 16.03
C GLY A 539 -14.78 28.43 15.76
N VAL A 540 -14.44 27.19 15.46
CA VAL A 540 -15.39 26.09 15.26
C VAL A 540 -15.87 25.58 16.60
N ASN A 541 -17.18 25.66 16.84
CA ASN A 541 -17.82 25.21 18.08
C ASN A 541 -18.60 23.91 17.84
N TYR A 542 -17.93 22.75 17.94
CA TYR A 542 -18.60 21.47 17.82
C TYR A 542 -19.49 21.21 19.04
N PRO A 543 -20.81 20.92 18.87
CA PRO A 543 -21.76 20.87 19.97
C PRO A 543 -21.64 19.62 20.85
N LYS A 544 -21.00 18.55 20.36
CA LYS A 544 -20.81 17.31 21.13
C LYS A 544 -19.44 17.34 21.80
N LYS A 545 -19.37 16.79 23.02
CA LYS A 545 -18.09 16.62 23.72
C LYS A 545 -17.47 15.28 23.31
N ILE A 546 -16.31 15.33 22.67
CA ILE A 546 -15.49 14.15 22.36
C ILE A 546 -14.55 13.89 23.54
N ASN A 547 -14.48 12.63 23.97
CA ASN A 547 -13.49 12.20 24.96
C ASN A 547 -12.28 11.62 24.22
N PRO A 548 -11.11 12.29 24.20
CA PRO A 548 -9.94 11.82 23.46
C PRO A 548 -9.46 10.41 23.84
N GLU A 549 -9.56 10.05 25.13
CA GLU A 549 -9.16 8.72 25.64
C GLU A 549 -10.11 7.58 25.17
N ASN A 550 -11.31 7.90 24.76
CA ASN A 550 -12.29 6.89 24.33
C ASN A 550 -13.14 7.38 23.14
N VAL A 551 -12.48 7.88 22.13
CA VAL A 551 -13.13 8.29 20.88
C VAL A 551 -13.61 7.05 20.12
N SER A 552 -14.80 7.12 19.56
CA SER A 552 -15.35 6.10 18.66
C SER A 552 -15.29 6.55 17.20
N SER A 553 -15.34 5.61 16.26
CA SER A 553 -15.44 5.89 14.84
C SER A 553 -16.65 6.76 14.49
N ARG A 554 -17.78 6.57 15.22
CA ARG A 554 -18.98 7.40 15.06
C ARG A 554 -18.74 8.84 15.47
N ASP A 555 -17.96 9.09 16.54
CA ASP A 555 -17.62 10.46 16.95
C ASP A 555 -16.81 11.18 15.88
N VAL A 556 -15.87 10.48 15.25
CA VAL A 556 -15.04 11.01 14.16
C VAL A 556 -15.90 11.29 12.92
N ARG A 557 -16.75 10.35 12.52
CA ARG A 557 -17.69 10.52 11.40
C ARG A 557 -18.62 11.71 11.63
N ASP A 558 -19.25 11.79 12.80
CA ASP A 558 -20.18 12.88 13.12
C ASP A 558 -19.47 14.25 13.13
N LEU A 559 -18.20 14.26 13.53
CA LEU A 559 -17.37 15.44 13.49
C LEU A 559 -17.03 15.85 12.04
N LEU A 560 -16.65 14.90 11.18
CA LEU A 560 -16.41 15.16 9.76
C LEU A 560 -17.66 15.71 9.07
N GLU A 561 -18.82 15.10 9.30
CA GLU A 561 -20.08 15.56 8.74
C GLU A 561 -20.46 16.96 9.22
N TYR A 562 -20.19 17.28 10.50
CA TYR A 562 -20.40 18.64 11.02
C TYR A 562 -19.47 19.68 10.36
N LEU A 563 -18.24 19.29 10.00
CA LEU A 563 -17.24 20.16 9.41
C LEU A 563 -17.42 20.33 7.89
N LYS A 564 -18.24 19.53 7.23
CA LYS A 564 -18.34 19.42 5.77
C LYS A 564 -18.64 20.73 5.06
N ASP A 565 -19.42 21.61 5.68
CA ASP A 565 -19.79 22.92 5.15
C ASP A 565 -18.82 24.05 5.56
N ASP A 566 -17.75 23.76 6.30
CA ASP A 566 -16.75 24.75 6.71
C ASP A 566 -15.76 25.03 5.57
N GLU A 567 -15.38 26.30 5.39
CA GLU A 567 -14.43 26.70 4.35
C GLU A 567 -13.05 26.05 4.47
N HIS A 568 -12.68 25.57 5.69
CA HIS A 568 -11.43 24.88 5.98
C HIS A 568 -11.60 23.36 6.03
N TYR A 569 -12.73 22.81 5.57
CA TYR A 569 -13.01 21.35 5.66
C TYR A 569 -11.87 20.47 5.17
N GLY A 570 -11.31 20.76 3.99
CA GLY A 570 -10.21 19.98 3.42
C GLY A 570 -8.98 19.87 4.34
N VAL A 571 -8.65 20.97 5.00
CA VAL A 571 -7.54 21.06 5.97
C VAL A 571 -7.87 20.30 7.26
N PHE A 572 -9.08 20.46 7.78
CA PHE A 572 -9.53 19.76 8.99
C PHE A 572 -9.59 18.24 8.74
N SER A 573 -10.13 17.82 7.61
CA SER A 573 -10.20 16.43 7.21
C SER A 573 -8.81 15.79 7.11
N LYS A 574 -7.86 16.44 6.40
CA LYS A 574 -6.46 15.99 6.32
C LYS A 574 -5.77 15.92 7.69
N LYS A 575 -5.96 16.94 8.55
CA LYS A 575 -5.36 16.96 9.90
C LYS A 575 -5.93 15.86 10.78
N LEU A 576 -7.23 15.62 10.69
CA LEU A 576 -7.89 14.56 11.42
C LEU A 576 -7.44 13.18 10.91
N LEU A 577 -7.30 12.98 9.60
CA LEU A 577 -6.74 11.76 9.01
C LEU A 577 -5.31 11.50 9.50
N ARG A 578 -4.44 12.52 9.54
CA ARG A 578 -3.06 12.42 10.10
C ARG A 578 -3.04 12.11 11.61
N SER A 579 -4.18 12.25 12.30
CA SER A 579 -4.33 11.86 13.71
C SER A 579 -4.67 10.37 13.88
N MET A 580 -5.12 9.71 12.82
CA MET A 580 -5.42 8.28 12.83
C MET A 580 -4.13 7.45 12.85
N GLN A 581 -4.24 6.20 13.32
CA GLN A 581 -3.18 5.21 13.17
C GLN A 581 -3.16 4.70 11.72
N LYS A 582 -2.07 4.10 11.27
CA LYS A 582 -2.04 3.36 10.01
C LYS A 582 -2.64 1.97 10.23
N ALA A 583 -3.48 1.51 9.30
CA ALA A 583 -3.96 0.14 9.32
C ALA A 583 -2.80 -0.84 9.07
N ARG A 584 -2.87 -2.04 9.65
CA ARG A 584 -1.85 -3.09 9.52
C ARG A 584 -2.47 -4.48 9.55
N TYR A 585 -1.70 -5.49 9.22
CA TYR A 585 -2.11 -6.88 9.38
C TYR A 585 -1.70 -7.42 10.75
N SER A 586 -2.54 -8.26 11.34
CA SER A 586 -2.31 -8.84 12.67
C SER A 586 -2.97 -10.21 12.78
N PRO A 587 -2.34 -11.17 13.50
CA PRO A 587 -3.04 -12.41 13.89
C PRO A 587 -4.07 -12.19 15.00
N GLU A 588 -4.07 -11.05 15.66
CA GLU A 588 -5.02 -10.66 16.70
C GLU A 588 -6.05 -9.68 16.16
N ASN A 589 -7.33 -9.90 16.50
CA ASN A 589 -8.43 -9.05 16.06
C ASN A 589 -8.59 -7.85 17.01
N GLU A 590 -8.28 -6.65 16.53
CA GLU A 590 -8.51 -5.39 17.26
C GLU A 590 -9.58 -4.51 16.59
N GLY A 591 -10.26 -5.05 15.57
CA GLY A 591 -11.24 -4.33 14.77
C GLY A 591 -10.61 -3.31 13.80
N HIS A 592 -11.47 -2.64 13.04
CA HIS A 592 -11.04 -1.63 12.07
C HIS A 592 -11.72 -0.29 12.35
N PHE A 593 -11.04 0.58 13.08
CA PHE A 593 -11.59 1.86 13.55
C PHE A 593 -12.11 2.74 12.39
N GLY A 594 -11.35 2.91 11.32
CA GLY A 594 -11.74 3.77 10.19
C GLY A 594 -13.02 3.32 9.47
N LEU A 595 -13.32 2.02 9.46
CA LEU A 595 -14.54 1.45 8.90
C LEU A 595 -15.65 1.25 9.93
N GLY A 596 -15.35 1.40 11.23
CA GLY A 596 -16.29 1.12 12.30
C GLY A 596 -16.67 -0.36 12.44
N LEU A 597 -15.81 -1.28 12.02
CA LEU A 597 -16.05 -2.71 11.96
C LEU A 597 -15.30 -3.47 13.06
N GLU A 598 -15.96 -4.47 13.64
CA GLU A 598 -15.37 -5.35 14.67
C GLU A 598 -14.54 -6.47 14.05
N ASP A 599 -14.99 -7.04 12.93
CA ASP A 599 -14.36 -8.15 12.23
C ASP A 599 -14.02 -7.73 10.80
N TYR A 600 -12.72 -7.72 10.45
CA TYR A 600 -12.31 -7.33 9.11
C TYR A 600 -11.01 -8.00 8.71
N CYS A 601 -10.95 -8.49 7.49
CA CYS A 601 -9.74 -8.95 6.82
C CYS A 601 -9.68 -8.40 5.39
N HIS A 602 -8.59 -8.64 4.72
CA HIS A 602 -8.52 -8.56 3.28
C HIS A 602 -8.63 -9.97 2.70
N PHE A 603 -9.65 -10.21 1.86
CA PHE A 603 -9.96 -11.49 1.22
C PHE A 603 -10.09 -11.36 -0.30
N THR A 604 -10.37 -10.16 -0.79
CA THR A 604 -10.92 -9.91 -2.12
C THR A 604 -9.87 -9.65 -3.21
N SER A 605 -8.57 -9.69 -2.90
CA SER A 605 -7.54 -9.40 -3.91
C SER A 605 -6.26 -10.26 -3.77
N PRO A 606 -6.36 -11.61 -3.87
CA PRO A 606 -5.22 -12.53 -3.69
C PRO A 606 -4.20 -12.50 -4.83
N ILE A 607 -4.53 -11.92 -6.00
CA ILE A 607 -3.58 -11.74 -7.10
C ILE A 607 -2.53 -10.69 -6.73
N ARG A 608 -2.93 -9.66 -5.96
CA ARG A 608 -2.10 -8.50 -5.69
C ARG A 608 -1.79 -8.24 -4.21
N ARG A 609 -2.32 -9.02 -3.27
CA ARG A 609 -2.02 -8.90 -1.83
C ARG A 609 -1.75 -10.26 -1.20
N MET A 610 -0.60 -10.39 -0.54
CA MET A 610 -0.23 -11.61 0.18
C MET A 610 -1.16 -11.92 1.36
N ALA A 611 -1.68 -10.91 2.03
CA ALA A 611 -2.66 -11.09 3.11
C ALA A 611 -3.89 -11.87 2.66
N ASP A 612 -4.43 -11.55 1.49
CA ASP A 612 -5.58 -12.23 0.89
C ASP A 612 -5.24 -13.67 0.51
N LEU A 613 -4.07 -13.90 -0.10
CA LEU A 613 -3.60 -15.24 -0.40
C LEU A 613 -3.41 -16.09 0.87
N LEU A 614 -2.97 -15.49 1.98
CA LEU A 614 -2.85 -16.15 3.28
C LEU A 614 -4.21 -16.57 3.83
N VAL A 615 -5.23 -15.70 3.83
CA VAL A 615 -6.57 -16.08 4.34
C VAL A 615 -7.25 -17.12 3.46
N HIS A 616 -7.03 -17.09 2.12
CA HIS A 616 -7.46 -18.16 1.22
C HIS A 616 -6.76 -19.48 1.54
N THR A 617 -5.47 -19.45 1.83
CA THR A 617 -4.69 -20.64 2.21
C THR A 617 -5.17 -21.21 3.55
N ILE A 618 -5.42 -20.35 4.54
CA ILE A 618 -5.98 -20.75 5.83
C ILE A 618 -7.35 -21.41 5.64
N PHE A 619 -8.24 -20.79 4.87
CA PHE A 619 -9.54 -21.38 4.53
C PHE A 619 -9.39 -22.77 3.90
N ARG A 620 -8.48 -22.93 2.94
CA ARG A 620 -8.21 -24.20 2.27
C ARG A 620 -7.67 -25.24 3.23
N VAL A 621 -6.61 -24.94 3.96
CA VAL A 621 -5.94 -25.89 4.87
C VAL A 621 -6.89 -26.39 5.96
N PHE A 622 -7.58 -25.46 6.61
CA PHE A 622 -8.37 -25.83 7.79
C PHE A 622 -9.82 -26.23 7.47
N LEU A 623 -10.50 -25.58 6.53
CA LEU A 623 -11.93 -25.86 6.30
C LEU A 623 -12.17 -26.80 5.11
N ILE A 624 -11.27 -26.89 4.14
CA ILE A 624 -11.40 -27.78 2.99
C ILE A 624 -10.60 -29.06 3.22
N GLU A 625 -9.29 -28.96 3.47
CA GLU A 625 -8.38 -30.10 3.67
C GLU A 625 -8.46 -30.68 5.08
N LYS A 626 -8.93 -29.91 6.04
CA LYS A 626 -9.16 -30.29 7.45
C LYS A 626 -7.90 -30.78 8.17
N ASP A 627 -6.76 -30.15 7.88
CA ASP A 627 -5.50 -30.46 8.55
C ASP A 627 -5.39 -29.72 9.88
N TYR A 628 -5.83 -30.36 10.95
CA TYR A 628 -5.76 -29.90 12.34
C TYR A 628 -4.62 -30.52 13.12
N SER A 629 -3.58 -31.05 12.45
CA SER A 629 -2.42 -31.65 13.11
C SER A 629 -1.75 -30.62 14.03
N GLU A 630 -1.25 -31.11 15.17
CA GLU A 630 -0.57 -30.24 16.17
C GLU A 630 0.66 -29.54 15.56
N GLU A 631 1.35 -30.20 14.63
CA GLU A 631 2.48 -29.64 13.88
C GLU A 631 2.05 -28.46 13.03
N ASN A 632 0.94 -28.60 12.29
CA ASN A 632 0.39 -27.55 11.44
C ASN A 632 -0.11 -26.35 12.28
N LEU A 633 -0.81 -26.61 13.38
CA LEU A 633 -1.25 -25.54 14.29
C LEU A 633 -0.09 -24.77 14.89
N ARG A 634 0.98 -25.44 15.32
CA ARG A 634 2.19 -24.79 15.84
C ARG A 634 2.90 -23.95 14.76
N PHE A 635 2.96 -24.49 13.54
CA PHE A 635 3.53 -23.77 12.41
C PHE A 635 2.79 -22.44 12.20
N TRP A 636 1.46 -22.49 12.03
CA TRP A 636 0.66 -21.28 11.79
C TRP A 636 0.73 -20.29 12.97
N ALA A 637 0.77 -20.75 14.21
CA ALA A 637 0.92 -19.87 15.37
C ALA A 637 2.20 -19.03 15.34
N SER A 638 3.31 -19.63 14.92
CA SER A 638 4.60 -18.92 14.80
C SER A 638 4.67 -18.06 13.55
N TYR A 639 4.25 -18.64 12.41
CA TYR A 639 4.37 -18.02 11.10
C TYR A 639 3.53 -16.75 10.95
N LEU A 640 2.29 -16.74 11.47
CA LEU A 640 1.39 -15.60 11.31
C LEU A 640 1.93 -14.32 11.95
N THR A 641 2.60 -14.40 13.10
CA THR A 641 3.17 -13.22 13.76
C THR A 641 4.25 -12.58 12.87
N GLU A 642 5.17 -13.38 12.36
CA GLU A 642 6.28 -12.88 11.54
C GLU A 642 5.80 -12.36 10.17
N VAL A 643 4.89 -13.10 9.51
CA VAL A 643 4.42 -12.72 8.18
C VAL A 643 3.51 -11.49 8.21
N CYS A 644 2.67 -11.31 9.24
CA CYS A 644 1.82 -10.12 9.36
C CYS A 644 2.64 -8.84 9.51
N ASP A 645 3.70 -8.86 10.31
CA ASP A 645 4.63 -7.73 10.45
C ASP A 645 5.32 -7.43 9.11
N HIS A 646 5.82 -8.49 8.45
CA HIS A 646 6.50 -8.37 7.17
C HIS A 646 5.62 -7.76 6.07
N ILE A 647 4.42 -8.32 5.84
CA ILE A 647 3.52 -7.82 4.78
C ILE A 647 2.97 -6.42 5.09
N SER A 648 2.86 -6.05 6.37
CA SER A 648 2.52 -4.67 6.77
C SER A 648 3.65 -3.69 6.46
N GLU A 649 4.90 -4.12 6.58
CA GLU A 649 6.05 -3.31 6.18
C GLU A 649 6.17 -3.20 4.66
N CYS A 650 5.96 -4.30 3.92
CA CYS A 650 5.92 -4.27 2.46
C CYS A 650 4.88 -3.29 1.93
N GLU A 651 3.66 -3.29 2.51
CA GLU A 651 2.59 -2.37 2.11
C GLU A 651 2.98 -0.89 2.36
N ARG A 652 3.61 -0.59 3.50
CA ARG A 652 4.10 0.78 3.78
C ARG A 652 5.18 1.21 2.79
N THR A 653 6.14 0.34 2.54
CA THR A 653 7.24 0.60 1.60
C THR A 653 6.72 0.80 0.17
N SER A 654 5.76 -0.02 -0.26
CA SER A 654 5.09 0.13 -1.55
C SER A 654 4.40 1.48 -1.67
N ALA A 655 3.61 1.88 -0.66
CA ALA A 655 2.93 3.17 -0.65
C ALA A 655 3.91 4.36 -0.67
N GLU A 656 5.01 4.28 0.08
CA GLU A 656 6.06 5.31 0.06
C GLU A 656 6.76 5.39 -1.30
N CYS A 657 6.96 4.26 -1.97
CA CYS A 657 7.48 4.20 -3.32
C CYS A 657 6.50 4.81 -4.35
N GLU A 658 5.20 4.50 -4.24
CA GLU A 658 4.15 5.08 -5.08
C GLU A 658 4.13 6.61 -4.95
N TYR A 659 4.12 7.14 -3.72
CA TYR A 659 4.21 8.60 -3.49
C TYR A 659 5.47 9.21 -4.10
N ALA A 660 6.62 8.57 -3.97
CA ALA A 660 7.87 9.07 -4.55
C ALA A 660 7.83 9.09 -6.10
N VAL A 661 7.12 8.15 -6.73
CA VAL A 661 6.89 8.17 -8.19
C VAL A 661 5.90 9.27 -8.57
N ASP A 662 4.85 9.48 -7.77
CA ASP A 662 3.91 10.57 -7.98
C ASP A 662 4.61 11.94 -7.88
N ASP A 663 5.45 12.14 -6.86
CA ASP A 663 6.23 13.37 -6.67
C ASP A 663 7.22 13.60 -7.83
N TYR A 664 7.81 12.51 -8.36
CA TYR A 664 8.65 12.59 -9.56
C TYR A 664 7.84 13.11 -10.77
N TYR A 665 6.67 12.56 -11.03
CA TYR A 665 5.83 13.00 -12.15
C TYR A 665 5.23 14.39 -11.92
N ASP A 666 4.94 14.77 -10.70
CA ASP A 666 4.56 16.14 -10.36
C ASP A 666 5.67 17.12 -10.73
N ALA A 667 6.92 16.79 -10.39
CA ALA A 667 8.06 17.61 -10.73
C ALA A 667 8.29 17.65 -12.26
N VAL A 668 8.20 16.52 -12.96
CA VAL A 668 8.28 16.47 -14.45
C VAL A 668 7.18 17.35 -15.07
N PHE A 669 5.95 17.28 -14.55
CA PHE A 669 4.86 18.12 -15.06
C PHE A 669 5.10 19.59 -14.85
N MET A 670 5.77 19.98 -13.77
CA MET A 670 6.01 21.37 -13.39
C MET A 670 7.25 22.01 -14.07
N GLU A 671 8.15 21.22 -14.69
CA GLU A 671 9.36 21.75 -15.35
C GLU A 671 9.04 22.82 -16.41
N ASP A 672 8.04 22.58 -17.26
CA ASP A 672 7.62 23.52 -18.31
C ASP A 672 6.65 24.60 -17.82
N LYS A 673 6.39 24.62 -16.51
CA LYS A 673 5.47 25.57 -15.85
C LYS A 673 6.19 26.58 -14.94
N ILE A 674 7.52 26.57 -14.94
CA ILE A 674 8.29 27.56 -14.21
C ILE A 674 7.92 28.97 -14.69
N GLY A 675 7.65 29.89 -13.77
CA GLY A 675 7.13 31.22 -14.03
C GLY A 675 5.59 31.32 -14.02
N LYS A 676 4.84 30.20 -14.11
CA LYS A 676 3.37 30.21 -14.07
C LYS A 676 2.81 30.34 -12.66
N THR A 677 1.62 30.94 -12.55
CA THR A 677 0.93 31.14 -11.27
C THR A 677 -0.16 30.09 -11.07
N PHE A 678 -0.35 29.67 -9.79
CA PHE A 678 -1.32 28.67 -9.37
C PHE A 678 -2.06 29.13 -8.11
N GLU A 679 -3.34 28.78 -8.04
CA GLU A 679 -4.09 28.86 -6.79
C GLU A 679 -3.75 27.63 -5.94
N ALA A 680 -3.40 27.84 -4.68
CA ALA A 680 -2.98 26.79 -3.77
C ALA A 680 -3.50 27.00 -2.36
N THR A 681 -3.50 25.92 -1.56
CA THR A 681 -3.86 25.95 -0.15
C THR A 681 -2.62 25.68 0.70
N ILE A 682 -2.45 26.40 1.80
CA ILE A 682 -1.38 26.14 2.78
C ILE A 682 -1.70 24.82 3.51
N ASP A 683 -0.87 23.78 3.28
CA ASP A 683 -1.11 22.42 3.81
C ASP A 683 -0.23 22.05 5.02
N SER A 684 1.05 22.32 4.98
CA SER A 684 1.98 21.89 6.03
C SER A 684 2.91 23.04 6.44
N PRO A 685 2.61 23.72 7.57
CA PRO A 685 3.42 24.82 8.05
C PRO A 685 4.75 24.35 8.64
N MET A 686 5.82 25.09 8.36
CA MET A 686 7.16 24.99 8.95
C MET A 686 7.52 26.32 9.61
N GLN A 687 8.67 26.42 10.28
CA GLN A 687 9.00 27.62 11.04
C GLN A 687 9.10 28.88 10.18
N ASN A 688 9.79 28.84 9.05
CA ASN A 688 10.02 29.99 8.14
C ASN A 688 9.65 29.66 6.69
N SER A 689 8.83 28.65 6.46
CA SER A 689 8.39 28.16 5.16
C SER A 689 7.13 27.32 5.33
N PHE A 690 6.52 26.89 4.25
CA PHE A 690 5.37 25.99 4.29
C PHE A 690 5.26 25.20 3.00
N PHE A 691 4.58 24.06 3.05
CA PHE A 691 4.14 23.37 1.87
C PHE A 691 2.74 23.84 1.47
N VAL A 692 2.50 23.86 0.18
CA VAL A 692 1.22 24.16 -0.44
C VAL A 692 0.79 23.03 -1.35
N GLU A 693 -0.51 22.93 -1.56
CA GLU A 693 -1.09 22.04 -2.55
C GLU A 693 -1.91 22.86 -3.54
N THR A 694 -1.66 22.71 -4.84
CA THR A 694 -2.44 23.41 -5.88
C THR A 694 -3.88 22.91 -5.92
N ILE A 695 -4.85 23.82 -6.15
CA ILE A 695 -6.29 23.50 -6.04
C ILE A 695 -6.76 22.65 -7.22
N ASP A 696 -6.19 22.85 -8.40
CA ASP A 696 -6.64 22.21 -9.64
C ASP A 696 -6.02 20.83 -9.91
N LYS A 697 -4.77 20.61 -9.45
CA LYS A 697 -3.98 19.41 -9.76
C LYS A 697 -3.51 18.64 -8.52
N TYR A 698 -3.70 19.18 -7.33
CA TYR A 698 -3.23 18.63 -6.05
C TYR A 698 -1.71 18.37 -6.03
N ILE A 699 -0.95 19.24 -6.72
CA ILE A 699 0.51 19.18 -6.75
C ILE A 699 1.04 19.87 -5.49
N GLU A 700 1.86 19.15 -4.73
CA GLU A 700 2.51 19.68 -3.54
C GLU A 700 3.83 20.37 -3.90
N GLY A 701 4.15 21.47 -3.22
CA GLY A 701 5.44 22.12 -3.36
C GLY A 701 5.74 23.07 -2.20
N LYS A 702 7.01 23.44 -2.07
CA LYS A 702 7.52 24.22 -0.95
C LYS A 702 7.52 25.72 -1.26
N VAL A 703 7.16 26.53 -0.26
CA VAL A 703 7.22 27.99 -0.32
C VAL A 703 8.25 28.50 0.69
N ASP A 704 9.44 28.84 0.20
CA ASP A 704 10.51 29.47 0.96
C ASP A 704 10.67 30.96 0.61
N PHE A 705 9.94 31.44 -0.40
CA PHE A 705 10.14 32.76 -1.00
C PHE A 705 8.81 33.50 -1.21
N ILE A 706 8.94 34.80 -1.44
CA ILE A 706 7.84 35.71 -1.86
C ILE A 706 8.23 36.44 -3.13
N ILE A 707 7.24 36.74 -3.96
CA ILE A 707 7.34 37.62 -5.12
C ILE A 707 6.17 38.60 -5.11
N ASN A 708 6.34 39.83 -5.54
CA ASN A 708 5.20 40.75 -5.63
C ASN A 708 4.33 40.48 -6.86
N GLU A 709 3.11 40.97 -6.90
CA GLU A 709 2.14 40.63 -7.95
C GLU A 709 2.53 41.19 -9.34
N GLU A 710 3.24 42.31 -9.40
CA GLU A 710 3.71 42.93 -10.66
C GLU A 710 4.85 42.07 -11.26
N ASP A 711 5.83 41.70 -10.43
CA ASP A 711 6.96 40.85 -10.83
C ASP A 711 6.46 39.43 -11.20
N ALA A 712 5.46 38.86 -10.51
CA ALA A 712 4.88 37.59 -10.86
C ALA A 712 4.20 37.58 -12.25
N LYS A 713 3.49 38.69 -12.59
CA LYS A 713 2.90 38.84 -13.93
C LYS A 713 3.96 39.02 -15.02
N GLU A 714 5.04 39.74 -14.71
CA GLU A 714 6.18 39.90 -15.62
C GLU A 714 6.87 38.57 -15.86
N LEU A 715 7.17 37.80 -14.80
CA LEU A 715 7.74 36.47 -14.85
C LEU A 715 6.89 35.55 -15.72
N GLU A 716 5.57 35.56 -15.57
CA GLU A 716 4.64 34.72 -16.33
C GLU A 716 4.66 35.03 -17.85
N SER A 717 5.07 36.24 -18.25
CA SER A 717 5.17 36.65 -19.64
C SER A 717 6.49 36.22 -20.33
N LEU A 718 7.51 35.85 -19.56
CA LEU A 718 8.81 35.39 -20.09
C LEU A 718 8.68 33.97 -20.68
N THR A 719 9.50 33.73 -21.71
CA THR A 719 9.52 32.44 -22.42
C THR A 719 10.92 31.85 -22.57
N ASP A 720 11.96 32.67 -22.41
CA ASP A 720 13.35 32.19 -22.46
C ASP A 720 13.75 31.65 -21.07
N PRO A 721 14.21 30.41 -20.96
CA PRO A 721 14.58 29.81 -19.67
C PRO A 721 15.69 30.58 -18.94
N ASN A 722 16.67 31.18 -19.66
CA ASN A 722 17.74 31.94 -19.04
C ASN A 722 17.23 33.30 -18.51
N GLU A 723 16.29 33.93 -19.21
CA GLU A 723 15.65 35.18 -18.74
C GLU A 723 14.79 34.87 -17.51
N ILE A 724 14.08 33.75 -17.48
CA ILE A 724 13.29 33.28 -16.34
C ILE A 724 14.20 33.07 -15.12
N GLU A 725 15.30 32.32 -15.26
CA GLU A 725 16.25 32.07 -14.18
C GLU A 725 16.86 33.35 -13.62
N GLN A 726 17.31 34.27 -14.49
CA GLN A 726 17.84 35.55 -14.08
C GLN A 726 16.79 36.40 -13.35
N PHE A 727 15.56 36.44 -13.87
CA PHE A 727 14.46 37.21 -13.26
C PHE A 727 14.13 36.69 -11.87
N ILE A 728 14.04 35.40 -11.72
CA ILE A 728 13.80 34.71 -10.43
C ILE A 728 14.90 35.12 -9.43
N ALA A 729 16.17 35.02 -9.81
CA ALA A 729 17.30 35.35 -8.95
C ALA A 729 17.32 36.84 -8.50
N GLU A 730 16.81 37.75 -9.32
CA GLU A 730 16.79 39.20 -9.02
C GLU A 730 15.57 39.65 -8.20
N HIS A 731 14.39 39.01 -8.37
CA HIS A 731 13.11 39.53 -7.87
C HIS A 731 12.50 38.75 -6.71
N ILE A 732 12.86 37.49 -6.47
CA ILE A 732 12.36 36.73 -5.34
C ILE A 732 13.08 37.11 -4.04
N LYS A 733 12.36 37.02 -2.93
CA LYS A 733 12.88 37.32 -1.58
C LYS A 733 12.52 36.21 -0.62
N PRO A 734 13.37 35.94 0.40
CA PRO A 734 13.05 34.93 1.41
C PRO A 734 11.70 35.22 2.08
N PHE A 735 10.95 34.21 2.44
CA PHE A 735 9.68 34.33 3.16
C PHE A 735 9.93 34.96 4.54
N PRO A 736 9.27 36.09 4.87
CA PRO A 736 9.68 36.93 6.00
C PRO A 736 8.92 36.69 7.29
N TYR A 737 8.09 35.62 7.38
CA TYR A 737 7.20 35.43 8.53
C TYR A 737 7.57 34.17 9.27
N GLU A 738 7.32 34.13 10.58
CA GLU A 738 7.55 33.00 11.46
C GLU A 738 6.22 32.35 11.84
N TYR A 739 6.20 31.02 11.87
CA TYR A 739 5.04 30.24 12.29
C TYR A 739 4.83 30.36 13.80
N ASN A 740 3.59 30.54 14.20
CA ASN A 740 3.16 30.53 15.59
C ASN A 740 2.10 29.43 15.79
N GLU A 741 2.50 28.36 16.45
CA GLU A 741 1.65 27.19 16.69
C GLU A 741 0.37 27.53 17.48
N ALA A 742 0.42 28.49 18.42
CA ALA A 742 -0.74 28.87 19.23
C ALA A 742 -1.92 29.45 18.42
N VAL A 743 -1.65 29.93 17.20
CA VAL A 743 -2.67 30.51 16.30
C VAL A 743 -2.75 29.77 14.96
N TYR A 744 -1.99 28.67 14.81
CA TYR A 744 -1.87 27.90 13.58
C TYR A 744 -1.61 28.77 12.33
N GLY A 745 -0.69 29.74 12.46
CA GLY A 745 -0.46 30.70 11.39
C GLY A 745 0.82 31.48 11.50
N TYR A 746 1.17 32.16 10.41
CA TYR A 746 2.34 33.04 10.29
C TYR A 746 2.02 34.44 10.76
N THR A 747 2.91 34.99 11.55
CA THR A 747 2.65 36.27 12.20
C THR A 747 3.65 37.37 11.77
N LYS A 748 3.14 38.60 11.70
CA LYS A 748 3.93 39.84 11.53
C LYS A 748 3.56 40.83 12.63
N LYS A 749 4.52 41.19 13.47
CA LYS A 749 4.29 42.10 14.61
C LYS A 749 3.09 41.69 15.48
N GLY A 750 2.96 40.37 15.75
CA GLY A 750 1.89 39.80 16.55
C GLY A 750 0.51 39.68 15.88
N ARG A 751 0.39 40.03 14.60
CA ARG A 751 -0.84 39.82 13.81
C ARG A 751 -0.66 38.63 12.87
N VAL A 752 -1.66 37.78 12.81
CA VAL A 752 -1.70 36.67 11.86
C VAL A 752 -1.85 37.22 10.44
N VAL A 753 -0.98 36.81 9.53
CA VAL A 753 -0.97 37.18 8.12
C VAL A 753 -1.47 36.04 7.26
N TYR A 754 -0.99 34.83 7.52
CA TYR A 754 -1.38 33.61 6.83
C TYR A 754 -1.68 32.53 7.86
N ARG A 755 -2.66 31.69 7.57
CA ARG A 755 -3.03 30.53 8.39
C ARG A 755 -2.92 29.24 7.60
N TYR A 756 -2.78 28.15 8.33
CA TYR A 756 -3.00 26.81 7.81
C TYR A 756 -4.39 26.74 7.15
N GLY A 757 -4.45 26.31 5.89
CA GLY A 757 -5.69 26.24 5.11
C GLY A 757 -6.05 27.49 4.32
N ASP A 758 -5.32 28.60 4.46
CA ASP A 758 -5.56 29.78 3.63
C ASP A 758 -5.33 29.49 2.14
N LYS A 759 -6.22 30.00 1.30
CA LYS A 759 -6.04 30.00 -0.15
C LYS A 759 -5.14 31.14 -0.56
N ILE A 760 -4.16 30.85 -1.36
CA ILE A 760 -3.12 31.78 -1.80
C ILE A 760 -2.82 31.62 -3.28
N LEU A 761 -2.26 32.65 -3.88
CA LEU A 761 -1.67 32.60 -5.20
C LEU A 761 -0.16 32.39 -5.04
N VAL A 762 0.40 31.40 -5.74
CA VAL A 762 1.83 31.10 -5.77
C VAL A 762 2.35 31.11 -7.19
N SER A 763 3.64 31.40 -7.39
CA SER A 763 4.32 31.29 -8.68
C SER A 763 5.33 30.13 -8.60
N CYS A 764 5.35 29.23 -9.57
CA CYS A 764 6.36 28.18 -9.67
C CYS A 764 7.71 28.83 -10.03
N ILE A 765 8.72 28.62 -9.20
CA ILE A 765 10.05 29.22 -9.38
C ILE A 765 11.13 28.17 -9.61
N GLY A 766 10.82 26.91 -9.43
CA GLY A 766 11.73 25.79 -9.67
C GLY A 766 11.02 24.44 -9.64
N SER A 767 11.54 23.50 -10.39
CA SER A 767 11.16 22.11 -10.37
C SER A 767 12.39 21.24 -10.61
N ASN A 768 12.53 20.17 -9.84
CA ASN A 768 13.66 19.26 -9.93
C ASN A 768 13.16 17.80 -9.83
N PRO A 769 12.94 17.09 -10.94
CA PRO A 769 12.50 15.71 -10.95
C PRO A 769 13.45 14.75 -10.21
N ASP A 770 14.76 14.95 -10.34
CA ASP A 770 15.75 14.09 -9.67
C ASP A 770 15.64 14.12 -8.15
N LYS A 771 15.25 15.28 -7.59
CA LYS A 771 15.02 15.46 -6.17
C LYS A 771 13.55 15.29 -5.76
N ARG A 772 12.66 15.28 -6.75
CA ARG A 772 11.20 15.24 -6.53
C ARG A 772 10.73 16.47 -5.74
N GLU A 773 11.27 17.64 -6.10
CA GLU A 773 11.02 18.91 -5.38
C GLU A 773 10.46 19.96 -6.33
N ILE A 774 9.48 20.69 -5.84
CA ILE A 774 8.88 21.85 -6.53
C ILE A 774 8.93 23.03 -5.60
N ASP A 775 9.49 24.13 -6.10
CA ASP A 775 9.62 25.38 -5.37
C ASP A 775 8.61 26.42 -5.86
N PHE A 776 7.90 27.01 -4.93
CA PHE A 776 6.98 28.11 -5.17
C PHE A 776 7.41 29.38 -4.45
N ALA A 777 7.07 30.53 -5.03
CA ALA A 777 7.09 31.81 -4.35
C ALA A 777 5.66 32.29 -4.07
N LEU A 778 5.41 32.76 -2.85
CA LEU A 778 4.11 33.32 -2.48
C LEU A 778 3.91 34.68 -3.15
N VAL A 779 2.81 34.82 -3.87
CA VAL A 779 2.41 36.10 -4.51
C VAL A 779 1.50 36.91 -3.56
N ARG A 780 0.35 36.35 -3.21
CA ARG A 780 -0.63 37.00 -2.33
C ARG A 780 -1.62 36.01 -1.72
N LYS A 781 -2.37 36.47 -0.73
CA LYS A 781 -3.57 35.78 -0.23
C LYS A 781 -4.74 35.99 -1.20
N LEU A 782 -5.57 35.00 -1.44
CA LEU A 782 -6.78 35.05 -2.25
C LEU A 782 -7.98 35.53 -1.46
#